data_beb7f0932c71279fede2703e93bd7f0b
#
_entry.id   beb7f0932c71279fede2703e93bd7f0b
#
_cell.length_a   1.000
_cell.length_b   1.000
_cell.length_c   1.000
_cell.angle_alpha   90.00
_cell.angle_beta   90.00
_cell.angle_gamma   90.00
#
_symmetry.space_group_name_H-M   'P 1'
#
loop_
_entity.id
_entity.type
_entity.pdbx_description
1 polymer ?
#
loop_
_entity_poly.entity_id
_entity_poly.type
_entity_poly.pdbx_seq_one_letter_code
_entity_poly.pdbx_strand_id
1 'polypeptide(L)'
;MKRLSLIILFLWSIVNSQLSIVNSQFSIINSLHAQGIPYMHNYPATEYMGHNQNFDVIAADDGTVYVANFEGLLYYDNANWRIIHSPGISRITAVFQDSNGVLWTGGYNYFGYLKIDQRGNLYMHPCNATAPFHGEVQWIWQENGNIFFLASNKEIYVVHNDTYQLAPGKSCPTSNRKTYAIDADIEITQVEDLEDGLQALSTNGDGVIFVDPDGRELFRVTEANGLCSNNVSHMDYNRHGLLWGATDNGIFCIAFPSIYLHFTSYEGLRGEVLSLNQLNGHIYAGTLSGLYRLENKKFLPVANITHACWQLAKQNNTLLAATANGVYRITPDNKATRLTSNNTMSLLVEQDGSFYGGGIEGVFHYHNGQSKTLNDIEKVVQIVRDPSGCIWLQNLYGKLWRDKGSGAFEPYAQDGHDEISTLVNFGNELIPISINTTTPISYPAFSYHDTQDVTWLTDNKGKNLYAYKNGTRNAEQSAFVYPLMDYSVRAMLTDGNLLWIGGDKGVNIVNRNFKETSKSPKPRLMLRSILLRGDSVIWGGYGPQPHKLDELPSIEHHIVFNYSIDFPCLLLPTQYRTRINGGHWSPWEFYTREEFSNLTYGKYIFEVQARDAFGQVSDIVSINFSIAAPLYLRWYMILIYLLLAAIVVYALLQLRLRRLEKDKQRLENLVQERTTEVVRLEKMATVGKLTQGLIDRILNPLNYINNFSKLSQGLVGDVKANVEDEQEHMNPDNYEDTIEVLDMLKGNLEKVSEHGANTTRTLKAMEEMLKDRSGGIIPMLLNPILQQDEKMVNTYFEKEIAQDAIRVVFDIPNEEIHINGNAEQLSKTFMNILGNAVYAVVKQRKRHPDTPYQPEVSLRVTLEAQQVRLVFRDNGIGIEQTIIDKIFDPFFTTKTTSEAAGVGLYLCHEIVQNHGGTISVQSVKHEYTEFTINLPRTKN
;
A
#
# COMPACT_ATOMS: atom_id res chain seq x y z
N MET A 1 -17.23 36.96 61.88
CA MET A 1 -17.42 35.48 61.64
C MET A 1 -17.90 35.12 60.26
N LYS A 2 -19.00 35.64 59.69
CA LYS A 2 -19.48 35.27 58.33
C LYS A 2 -18.47 35.48 57.16
N ARG A 3 -17.63 36.52 57.18
CA ARG A 3 -16.60 36.72 56.11
C ARG A 3 -15.41 35.76 56.24
N LEU A 4 -15.07 35.35 57.48
CA LEU A 4 -14.00 34.40 57.71
C LEU A 4 -14.43 32.98 57.24
N SER A 5 -15.69 32.61 57.49
CA SER A 5 -16.27 31.34 56.98
C SER A 5 -16.33 31.30 55.46
N LEU A 6 -16.62 32.41 54.77
CA LEU A 6 -16.62 32.45 53.29
C LEU A 6 -15.22 32.32 52.73
N ILE A 7 -14.22 32.92 53.36
CA ILE A 7 -12.80 32.78 52.92
C ILE A 7 -12.30 31.35 53.15
N ILE A 8 -12.67 30.72 54.26
CA ILE A 8 -12.31 29.32 54.55
C ILE A 8 -12.99 28.36 53.55
N LEU A 9 -14.27 28.58 53.22
CA LEU A 9 -14.98 27.82 52.20
C LEU A 9 -14.40 28.02 50.81
N PHE A 10 -13.97 29.24 50.46
CA PHE A 10 -13.31 29.51 49.17
C PHE A 10 -11.93 28.90 49.09
N LEU A 11 -11.13 29.00 50.17
CA LEU A 11 -9.83 28.29 50.25
C LEU A 11 -9.99 26.77 50.24
N TRP A 12 -11.01 26.24 50.91
CA TRP A 12 -11.33 24.81 50.91
C TRP A 12 -11.80 24.32 49.52
N SER A 13 -12.54 25.15 48.77
CA SER A 13 -12.94 24.91 47.39
C SER A 13 -11.72 24.90 46.43
N ILE A 14 -10.78 25.84 46.64
CA ILE A 14 -9.53 25.88 45.84
C ILE A 14 -8.65 24.68 46.18
N VAL A 15 -8.49 24.33 47.44
CA VAL A 15 -7.73 23.14 47.85
C VAL A 15 -8.39 21.86 47.32
N ASN A 16 -9.71 21.72 47.41
CA ASN A 16 -10.41 20.57 46.84
C ASN A 16 -10.36 20.54 45.31
N SER A 17 -10.39 21.69 44.62
CA SER A 17 -10.19 21.69 43.16
C SER A 17 -8.76 21.33 42.77
N GLN A 18 -7.77 21.78 43.52
CA GLN A 18 -6.37 21.37 43.33
C GLN A 18 -6.14 19.90 43.69
N LEU A 19 -6.73 19.41 44.82
CA LEU A 19 -6.69 17.96 45.12
C LEU A 19 -7.44 17.11 44.08
N SER A 20 -8.51 17.58 43.51
CA SER A 20 -9.23 16.89 42.44
C SER A 20 -8.43 16.84 41.13
N ILE A 21 -7.70 17.92 40.83
CA ILE A 21 -6.76 17.96 39.66
C ILE A 21 -5.57 17.04 39.92
N VAL A 22 -4.96 17.07 41.11
CA VAL A 22 -3.88 16.16 41.49
C VAL A 22 -4.38 14.72 41.54
N ASN A 23 -5.57 14.44 42.09
CA ASN A 23 -6.14 13.09 42.06
C ASN A 23 -6.54 12.63 40.63
N SER A 24 -6.93 13.54 39.75
CA SER A 24 -7.18 13.19 38.36
C SER A 24 -5.87 12.90 37.59
N GLN A 25 -4.81 13.66 37.90
CA GLN A 25 -3.47 13.39 37.35
C GLN A 25 -2.89 12.08 37.92
N PHE A 26 -3.01 11.83 39.21
CA PHE A 26 -2.65 10.55 39.84
C PHE A 26 -3.50 9.37 39.32
N SER A 27 -4.75 9.57 38.98
CA SER A 27 -5.63 8.56 38.35
C SER A 27 -5.21 8.25 36.91
N ILE A 28 -4.74 9.26 36.17
CA ILE A 28 -4.21 9.07 34.79
C ILE A 28 -2.88 8.32 34.85
N ILE A 29 -1.98 8.72 35.74
CA ILE A 29 -0.69 8.05 35.96
C ILE A 29 -0.92 6.60 36.45
N ASN A 30 -1.85 6.37 37.37
CA ASN A 30 -2.17 5.02 37.83
C ASN A 30 -2.89 4.15 36.77
N SER A 31 -3.62 4.74 35.83
CA SER A 31 -4.19 3.99 34.70
C SER A 31 -3.18 3.69 33.60
N LEU A 32 -2.17 4.56 33.42
CA LEU A 32 -1.00 4.29 32.58
C LEU A 32 -0.06 3.22 33.17
N HIS A 33 -0.11 2.98 34.49
CA HIS A 33 0.70 1.95 35.16
C HIS A 33 0.39 0.52 34.71
N ALA A 34 -0.73 0.33 34.03
CA ALA A 34 -1.21 -1.03 34.01
C ALA A 34 -0.78 -1.81 32.79
N GLN A 35 -0.86 -1.35 31.55
CA GLN A 35 -1.07 -2.42 30.57
C GLN A 35 -0.75 -1.96 29.14
N GLY A 36 0.20 -2.65 28.49
CA GLY A 36 0.51 -2.52 27.08
C GLY A 36 1.83 -1.81 26.79
N ILE A 37 2.25 -1.95 25.56
CA ILE A 37 3.44 -1.33 24.99
C ILE A 37 2.96 -0.19 24.09
N PRO A 38 3.62 0.98 24.08
CA PRO A 38 3.30 2.05 23.14
C PRO A 38 3.63 1.61 21.71
N TYR A 39 2.93 2.20 20.77
CA TYR A 39 3.22 1.97 19.36
C TYR A 39 4.61 2.49 19.02
N MET A 40 5.36 1.68 18.28
CA MET A 40 6.67 2.04 17.78
C MET A 40 6.83 1.66 16.32
N HIS A 41 7.70 2.40 15.66
CA HIS A 41 8.18 2.07 14.32
C HIS A 41 9.70 2.09 14.31
N ASN A 42 10.30 1.03 13.78
CA ASN A 42 11.74 0.93 13.60
C ASN A 42 12.07 1.16 12.14
N TYR A 43 13.04 2.02 11.90
CA TYR A 43 13.58 2.33 10.59
C TYR A 43 14.92 1.61 10.43
N PRO A 44 15.00 0.51 9.67
CA PRO A 44 16.26 -0.18 9.40
C PRO A 44 17.11 0.61 8.40
N ALA A 45 18.42 0.34 8.36
CA ALA A 45 19.35 0.99 7.43
C ALA A 45 18.93 0.87 5.95
N THR A 46 18.26 -0.21 5.59
CA THR A 46 17.72 -0.42 4.24
C THR A 46 16.61 0.56 3.85
N GLU A 47 15.92 1.15 4.83
CA GLU A 47 14.86 2.13 4.59
C GLU A 47 15.42 3.55 4.46
N TYR A 48 16.33 3.95 5.36
CA TYR A 48 16.94 5.28 5.28
C TYR A 48 18.21 5.35 4.41
N MET A 49 18.64 4.22 3.82
CA MET A 49 19.75 4.12 2.86
C MET A 49 21.08 4.69 3.39
N GLY A 50 21.35 4.49 4.67
CA GLY A 50 22.57 4.90 5.37
C GLY A 50 23.17 3.75 6.17
N HIS A 51 24.18 4.05 6.99
CA HIS A 51 24.79 3.06 7.87
C HIS A 51 23.86 2.74 9.05
N ASN A 52 23.88 1.51 9.58
CA ASN A 52 23.03 1.10 10.70
C ASN A 52 23.36 1.81 12.02
N GLN A 53 24.56 2.34 12.19
CA GLN A 53 25.00 3.04 13.40
C GLN A 53 24.60 4.51 13.37
N ASN A 54 23.80 4.91 14.35
CA ASN A 54 23.33 6.27 14.57
C ASN A 54 23.79 6.75 15.95
N PHE A 55 24.18 8.00 16.03
CA PHE A 55 24.82 8.57 17.23
C PHE A 55 23.91 9.53 17.98
N ASP A 56 23.15 10.35 17.27
CA ASP A 56 22.34 11.41 17.81
C ASP A 56 21.10 11.65 16.96
N VAL A 57 20.03 12.21 17.54
CA VAL A 57 18.76 12.49 16.83
C VAL A 57 18.14 13.77 17.34
N ILE A 58 17.52 14.53 16.45
CA ILE A 58 16.70 15.71 16.75
C ILE A 58 15.41 15.65 15.94
N ALA A 59 14.28 15.84 16.61
CA ALA A 59 12.97 16.04 16.00
C ALA A 59 12.65 17.55 15.99
N ALA A 60 12.89 18.19 14.87
CA ALA A 60 12.74 19.64 14.73
C ALA A 60 11.26 20.10 14.79
N ASP A 61 11.04 21.38 15.10
CA ASP A 61 9.70 21.98 15.25
C ASP A 61 8.83 21.93 13.96
N ASP A 62 9.43 21.72 12.81
CA ASP A 62 8.75 21.54 11.51
C ASP A 62 8.38 20.08 11.22
N GLY A 63 8.63 19.18 12.17
CA GLY A 63 8.40 17.75 12.07
C GLY A 63 9.46 16.99 11.28
N THR A 64 10.52 17.65 10.81
CA THR A 64 11.66 16.99 10.20
C THR A 64 12.53 16.36 11.27
N VAL A 65 12.97 15.12 11.07
CA VAL A 65 13.86 14.43 11.99
C VAL A 65 15.25 14.35 11.39
N TYR A 66 16.25 14.80 12.15
CA TYR A 66 17.66 14.75 11.76
C TYR A 66 18.39 13.72 12.60
N VAL A 67 19.21 12.90 11.97
CA VAL A 67 19.95 11.84 12.65
C VAL A 67 21.42 11.86 12.26
N ALA A 68 22.28 11.97 13.26
CA ALA A 68 23.72 11.81 13.10
C ALA A 68 24.06 10.36 12.78
N ASN A 69 24.56 10.08 11.60
CA ASN A 69 24.84 8.75 11.10
C ASN A 69 26.31 8.60 10.66
N PHE A 70 26.79 7.37 10.62
CA PHE A 70 28.15 7.06 10.22
C PHE A 70 28.51 7.55 8.80
N GLU A 71 27.52 7.62 7.88
CA GLU A 71 27.73 8.08 6.49
C GLU A 71 27.44 9.58 6.29
N GLY A 72 26.90 10.27 7.30
CA GLY A 72 26.58 11.69 7.21
C GLY A 72 25.39 12.08 8.09
N LEU A 73 24.68 13.13 7.71
CA LEU A 73 23.44 13.53 8.36
C LEU A 73 22.25 12.97 7.58
N LEU A 74 21.52 12.06 8.21
CA LEU A 74 20.22 11.64 7.70
C LEU A 74 19.16 12.68 8.08
N TYR A 75 18.16 12.85 7.24
CA TYR A 75 16.94 13.55 7.63
C TYR A 75 15.69 12.89 7.03
N TYR A 76 14.64 12.93 7.81
CA TYR A 76 13.33 12.39 7.45
C TYR A 76 12.30 13.52 7.44
N ASP A 77 11.70 13.75 6.30
CA ASP A 77 10.73 14.83 6.09
C ASP A 77 9.25 14.35 6.23
N ASN A 78 9.02 13.23 6.92
CA ASN A 78 7.74 12.52 7.04
C ASN A 78 7.19 11.98 5.70
N ALA A 79 7.99 12.04 4.64
CA ALA A 79 7.70 11.42 3.36
C ALA A 79 8.85 10.52 2.91
N ASN A 80 10.09 11.02 3.00
CA ASN A 80 11.27 10.34 2.50
C ASN A 80 12.47 10.53 3.42
N TRP A 81 13.29 9.50 3.53
CA TRP A 81 14.62 9.59 4.09
C TRP A 81 15.60 10.12 3.05
N ARG A 82 16.53 10.96 3.49
CA ARG A 82 17.63 11.50 2.67
C ARG A 82 18.89 11.62 3.51
N ILE A 83 20.04 11.62 2.84
CA ILE A 83 21.35 11.80 3.47
C ILE A 83 22.05 13.03 2.92
N ILE A 84 22.66 13.81 3.82
CA ILE A 84 23.57 14.91 3.48
C ILE A 84 24.97 14.46 3.92
N HIS A 85 25.84 14.26 2.94
CA HIS A 85 27.23 13.88 3.23
C HIS A 85 28.02 15.09 3.73
N SER A 86 28.85 14.86 4.77
CA SER A 86 29.73 15.91 5.27
C SER A 86 30.83 16.26 4.27
N PRO A 87 31.31 17.52 4.24
CA PRO A 87 32.49 17.85 3.50
C PRO A 87 33.71 17.04 3.99
N GLY A 88 34.30 16.18 3.14
CA GLY A 88 35.39 15.30 3.50
C GLY A 88 35.04 13.88 3.91
N ILE A 89 33.75 13.45 3.75
CA ILE A 89 33.24 12.07 3.99
C ILE A 89 33.55 11.62 5.42
N SER A 90 33.21 12.42 6.41
CA SER A 90 33.30 12.04 7.82
C SER A 90 31.93 11.75 8.42
N ARG A 91 31.91 10.81 9.38
CA ARG A 91 30.69 10.53 10.15
C ARG A 91 30.25 11.77 10.94
N ILE A 92 28.94 11.92 11.08
CA ILE A 92 28.32 12.90 11.97
C ILE A 92 27.99 12.18 13.27
N THR A 93 28.38 12.79 14.40
CA THR A 93 28.24 12.18 15.72
C THR A 93 27.39 13.00 16.68
N ALA A 94 27.12 14.27 16.37
CA ALA A 94 26.28 15.14 17.17
C ALA A 94 25.48 16.10 16.28
N VAL A 95 24.23 16.36 16.65
CA VAL A 95 23.33 17.34 16.06
C VAL A 95 22.70 18.21 17.13
N PHE A 96 22.39 19.46 16.83
CA PHE A 96 21.76 20.37 17.79
C PHE A 96 21.02 21.49 17.03
N GLN A 97 19.79 21.76 17.41
CA GLN A 97 19.02 22.90 16.92
C GLN A 97 19.08 24.05 17.91
N ASP A 98 19.56 25.22 17.47
CA ASP A 98 19.64 26.40 18.33
C ASP A 98 18.28 27.13 18.44
N SER A 99 18.22 28.11 19.33
CA SER A 99 17.01 28.92 19.57
C SER A 99 16.53 29.73 18.35
N ASN A 100 17.34 29.84 17.29
CA ASN A 100 16.98 30.48 16.03
C ASN A 100 16.55 29.47 14.96
N GLY A 101 16.53 28.17 15.29
CA GLY A 101 16.17 27.09 14.39
C GLY A 101 17.32 26.62 13.47
N VAL A 102 18.56 27.11 13.68
CA VAL A 102 19.73 26.66 12.91
C VAL A 102 20.17 25.29 13.42
N LEU A 103 20.33 24.34 12.52
CA LEU A 103 20.81 23.02 12.85
C LEU A 103 22.33 22.93 12.74
N TRP A 104 22.97 22.71 13.89
CA TRP A 104 24.40 22.51 14.05
C TRP A 104 24.76 21.02 13.96
N THR A 105 25.87 20.72 13.33
CA THR A 105 26.33 19.35 13.11
C THR A 105 27.79 19.22 13.46
N GLY A 106 28.11 18.17 14.20
CA GLY A 106 29.46 17.83 14.59
C GLY A 106 29.80 16.38 14.20
N GLY A 107 31.04 16.14 13.84
CA GLY A 107 31.48 14.81 13.44
C GLY A 107 32.98 14.63 13.68
N TYR A 108 33.59 13.65 13.00
CA TYR A 108 35.03 13.41 13.10
C TYR A 108 35.80 14.47 12.33
N ASN A 109 36.58 15.29 13.03
CA ASN A 109 37.33 16.43 12.49
C ASN A 109 36.46 17.44 11.69
N TYR A 110 35.17 17.50 12.05
CA TYR A 110 34.20 18.34 11.37
C TYR A 110 33.27 19.01 12.38
N PHE A 111 33.03 20.33 12.17
CA PHE A 111 31.98 21.08 12.83
C PHE A 111 31.41 22.12 11.89
N GLY A 112 30.09 22.25 11.87
CA GLY A 112 29.40 23.16 10.99
C GLY A 112 27.92 23.24 11.26
N TYR A 113 27.17 23.76 10.32
CA TYR A 113 25.74 23.88 10.41
C TYR A 113 25.08 23.78 9.03
N LEU A 114 23.78 23.54 8.99
CA LEU A 114 23.03 23.46 7.74
C LEU A 114 22.73 24.83 7.17
N LYS A 115 22.96 24.99 5.88
CA LYS A 115 22.51 26.10 5.05
C LYS A 115 21.56 25.61 3.96
N ILE A 116 20.78 26.55 3.44
CA ILE A 116 19.85 26.31 2.33
C ILE A 116 20.43 26.95 1.08
N ASP A 117 20.50 26.20 -0.01
CA ASP A 117 20.92 26.71 -1.32
C ASP A 117 19.79 27.50 -2.02
N GLN A 118 20.06 28.06 -3.18
CA GLN A 118 19.08 28.83 -3.97
C GLN A 118 17.87 28.00 -4.44
N ARG A 119 18.01 26.67 -4.46
CA ARG A 119 16.96 25.74 -4.84
C ARG A 119 16.24 25.13 -3.63
N GLY A 120 16.55 25.58 -2.43
CA GLY A 120 15.95 25.06 -1.22
C GLY A 120 16.48 23.70 -0.76
N ASN A 121 17.64 23.25 -1.22
CA ASN A 121 18.30 22.05 -0.70
C ASN A 121 19.13 22.40 0.53
N LEU A 122 19.13 21.49 1.48
CA LEU A 122 20.03 21.54 2.63
C LEU A 122 21.44 21.08 2.23
N TYR A 123 22.43 21.77 2.72
CA TYR A 123 23.82 21.36 2.64
C TYR A 123 24.58 21.72 3.90
N MET A 124 25.61 20.97 4.23
CA MET A 124 26.49 21.25 5.37
C MET A 124 27.48 22.35 5.04
N HIS A 125 27.48 23.37 5.87
CA HIS A 125 28.46 24.47 5.80
C HIS A 125 29.48 24.32 6.93
N PRO A 126 30.76 24.01 6.62
CA PRO A 126 31.79 23.87 7.67
C PRO A 126 32.15 25.21 8.29
N CYS A 127 32.29 25.25 9.60
CA CYS A 127 32.92 26.38 10.27
C CYS A 127 34.43 26.35 10.11
N ASN A 128 35.02 27.52 9.94
CA ASN A 128 36.45 27.66 9.87
C ASN A 128 37.08 27.56 11.28
N ALA A 129 38.40 27.22 11.34
CA ALA A 129 39.11 27.16 12.61
C ALA A 129 40.45 27.88 12.49
N THR A 130 40.82 28.61 13.51
CA THR A 130 42.20 29.12 13.67
C THR A 130 43.15 27.99 14.07
N ALA A 131 42.64 26.98 14.78
CA ALA A 131 43.33 25.73 15.07
C ALA A 131 42.24 24.59 15.02
N PRO A 132 42.29 23.69 14.00
CA PRO A 132 41.32 22.62 13.90
C PRO A 132 41.46 21.64 15.08
N PHE A 133 40.32 21.15 15.62
CA PHE A 133 40.32 20.09 16.59
C PHE A 133 40.55 18.74 15.91
N HIS A 134 41.06 17.78 16.68
CA HIS A 134 41.22 16.39 16.24
C HIS A 134 40.36 15.47 17.09
N GLY A 135 39.50 14.70 16.45
CA GLY A 135 38.61 13.78 17.12
C GLY A 135 37.14 13.96 16.73
N GLU A 136 36.27 13.51 17.55
CA GLU A 136 34.81 13.55 17.33
C GLU A 136 34.18 14.65 18.17
N VAL A 137 33.12 15.26 17.65
CA VAL A 137 32.22 16.08 18.44
C VAL A 137 31.28 15.15 19.19
N GLN A 138 31.29 15.25 20.53
CA GLN A 138 30.46 14.40 21.39
C GLN A 138 29.14 15.06 21.78
N TRP A 139 29.13 16.40 21.91
CA TRP A 139 27.96 17.15 22.33
C TRP A 139 28.01 18.58 21.87
N ILE A 140 26.86 19.14 21.53
CA ILE A 140 26.67 20.53 21.08
C ILE A 140 25.57 21.15 21.95
N TRP A 141 25.78 22.38 22.44
CA TRP A 141 24.75 23.12 23.19
C TRP A 141 24.83 24.61 22.98
N GLN A 142 23.74 25.30 23.31
CA GLN A 142 23.69 26.76 23.31
C GLN A 142 23.65 27.30 24.73
N GLU A 143 24.43 28.36 24.98
CA GLU A 143 24.42 29.06 26.24
C GLU A 143 24.65 30.56 26.01
N ASN A 144 23.76 31.42 26.55
CA ASN A 144 23.80 32.86 26.40
C ASN A 144 23.94 33.31 24.92
N GLY A 145 23.28 32.61 24.00
CA GLY A 145 23.32 32.91 22.58
C GLY A 145 24.53 32.38 21.81
N ASN A 146 25.53 31.83 22.52
CA ASN A 146 26.71 31.23 21.89
C ASN A 146 26.55 29.71 21.75
N ILE A 147 27.10 29.16 20.68
CA ILE A 147 27.14 27.71 20.42
C ILE A 147 28.48 27.17 20.91
N PHE A 148 28.40 26.12 21.70
CA PHE A 148 29.56 25.40 22.23
C PHE A 148 29.50 23.94 21.74
N PHE A 149 30.68 23.34 21.61
CA PHE A 149 30.76 21.89 21.43
C PHE A 149 31.91 21.27 22.21
N LEU A 150 31.66 20.05 22.64
CA LEU A 150 32.65 19.20 23.33
C LEU A 150 33.23 18.23 22.31
N ALA A 151 34.55 18.17 22.22
CA ALA A 151 35.26 17.19 21.42
C ALA A 151 35.73 15.98 22.28
N SER A 152 36.00 14.86 21.65
CA SER A 152 36.42 13.59 22.30
C SER A 152 37.72 13.71 23.07
N ASN A 153 38.55 14.71 22.76
CA ASN A 153 39.77 15.09 23.55
C ASN A 153 39.44 15.82 24.86
N LYS A 154 38.12 15.98 25.19
CA LYS A 154 37.57 16.71 26.34
C LYS A 154 37.77 18.22 26.30
N GLU A 155 38.17 18.78 25.18
CA GLU A 155 38.20 20.23 24.97
C GLU A 155 36.86 20.77 24.53
N ILE A 156 36.53 21.96 25.03
CA ILE A 156 35.32 22.69 24.66
C ILE A 156 35.70 23.85 23.75
N TYR A 157 34.90 23.98 22.70
CA TYR A 157 35.04 25.03 21.70
C TYR A 157 33.79 25.91 21.69
N VAL A 158 33.99 27.19 21.33
CA VAL A 158 32.89 28.16 21.14
C VAL A 158 32.91 28.67 19.72
N VAL A 159 31.72 28.88 19.16
CA VAL A 159 31.55 29.35 17.77
C VAL A 159 31.28 30.87 17.76
N HIS A 160 31.96 31.60 16.93
CA HIS A 160 31.73 33.01 16.63
C HIS A 160 31.88 33.28 15.13
N ASN A 161 30.78 33.77 14.48
CA ASN A 161 30.83 34.19 13.07
C ASN A 161 31.47 33.16 12.14
N ASP A 162 30.94 31.97 12.05
CA ASP A 162 31.46 30.86 11.23
C ASP A 162 32.86 30.36 11.58
N THR A 163 33.39 30.76 12.74
CA THR A 163 34.72 30.33 13.21
C THR A 163 34.61 29.78 14.62
N TYR A 164 35.25 28.66 14.92
CA TYR A 164 35.34 28.15 16.27
C TYR A 164 36.74 28.29 16.86
N GLN A 165 36.78 28.46 18.15
CA GLN A 165 37.99 28.56 18.95
C GLN A 165 37.86 27.84 20.28
N LEU A 166 38.99 27.43 20.87
CA LEU A 166 39.00 26.82 22.21
C LEU A 166 38.38 27.78 23.24
N ALA A 167 37.57 27.24 24.13
CA ALA A 167 36.93 27.94 25.24
C ALA A 167 37.53 27.52 26.60
N PRO A 168 38.71 28.07 26.97
CA PRO A 168 39.41 27.65 28.20
C PRO A 168 38.57 27.94 29.45
N GLY A 169 38.50 26.98 30.37
CA GLY A 169 37.79 27.12 31.64
C GLY A 169 36.27 26.96 31.53
N LYS A 170 35.74 26.68 30.35
CA LYS A 170 34.33 26.30 30.19
C LYS A 170 34.16 24.84 30.66
N SER A 171 33.03 24.56 31.30
CA SER A 171 32.61 23.22 31.68
C SER A 171 31.33 22.83 30.93
N CYS A 172 31.16 21.56 30.66
CA CYS A 172 29.89 21.02 30.16
C CYS A 172 28.74 21.32 31.14
N PRO A 173 27.54 21.63 30.62
CA PRO A 173 26.37 21.66 31.48
C PRO A 173 26.22 20.30 32.19
N THR A 174 26.18 20.32 33.53
CA THR A 174 25.92 19.11 34.31
C THR A 174 24.43 18.86 34.35
N SER A 175 23.94 17.75 33.86
CA SER A 175 22.60 17.32 34.20
C SER A 175 22.49 17.08 35.71
N ASN A 176 21.49 17.66 36.36
CA ASN A 176 21.15 17.29 37.73
C ASN A 176 20.77 15.81 37.73
N ARG A 177 21.67 14.94 38.20
CA ARG A 177 21.41 13.51 38.27
C ARG A 177 20.32 13.25 39.31
N LYS A 178 19.07 13.10 38.82
CA LYS A 178 17.98 12.56 39.59
C LYS A 178 18.31 11.09 39.90
N THR A 179 17.98 10.62 41.07
CA THR A 179 18.12 9.18 41.39
C THR A 179 16.86 8.48 40.90
N TYR A 180 17.03 7.47 40.05
CA TYR A 180 15.95 6.65 39.54
C TYR A 180 15.83 5.35 40.32
N ALA A 181 14.60 4.88 40.50
CA ALA A 181 14.32 3.58 41.15
C ALA A 181 14.37 2.45 40.11
N ILE A 182 15.57 2.27 39.55
CA ILE A 182 15.90 1.22 38.56
C ILE A 182 17.11 0.44 39.07
N ASP A 183 17.43 -0.70 38.43
CA ASP A 183 18.60 -1.49 38.77
C ASP A 183 19.89 -0.67 38.68
N ALA A 184 20.76 -0.81 39.67
CA ALA A 184 21.99 0.00 39.78
C ALA A 184 23.02 -0.26 38.69
N ASP A 185 22.94 -1.42 38.04
CA ASP A 185 23.86 -1.84 36.98
C ASP A 185 23.50 -1.27 35.59
N ILE A 186 22.36 -0.60 35.48
CA ILE A 186 21.89 -0.01 34.19
C ILE A 186 22.68 1.28 33.89
N GLU A 187 23.34 1.28 32.76
CA GLU A 187 24.05 2.43 32.24
C GLU A 187 23.10 3.36 31.47
N ILE A 188 22.69 4.48 32.09
CA ILE A 188 21.86 5.51 31.45
C ILE A 188 22.76 6.40 30.57
N THR A 189 22.45 6.48 29.28
CA THR A 189 23.16 7.34 28.31
C THR A 189 22.59 8.76 28.28
N GLN A 190 21.25 8.89 28.37
CA GLN A 190 20.56 10.19 28.36
C GLN A 190 19.22 10.10 29.13
N VAL A 191 18.74 11.23 29.54
CA VAL A 191 17.40 11.43 30.13
C VAL A 191 16.66 12.43 29.27
N GLU A 192 15.50 12.04 28.76
CA GLU A 192 14.63 12.87 27.94
C GLU A 192 13.34 13.19 28.70
N ASP A 193 13.00 14.47 28.80
CA ASP A 193 11.79 14.93 29.47
C ASP A 193 10.58 14.81 28.51
N LEU A 194 9.55 14.11 28.96
CA LEU A 194 8.28 13.98 28.25
C LEU A 194 7.22 14.88 28.86
N GLU A 195 5.98 14.78 28.36
CA GLU A 195 4.83 15.49 28.93
C GLU A 195 4.48 14.98 30.34
N ASP A 196 3.80 15.81 31.13
CA ASP A 196 3.30 15.50 32.47
C ASP A 196 4.37 15.05 33.49
N GLY A 197 5.62 15.46 33.29
CA GLY A 197 6.75 15.10 34.16
C GLY A 197 7.24 13.66 34.01
N LEU A 198 6.75 12.94 33.01
CA LEU A 198 7.29 11.65 32.61
C LEU A 198 8.68 11.83 32.00
N GLN A 199 9.51 10.80 32.09
CA GLN A 199 10.85 10.80 31.49
C GLN A 199 11.12 9.50 30.78
N ALA A 200 11.92 9.58 29.71
CA ALA A 200 12.48 8.41 29.02
C ALA A 200 14.00 8.37 29.26
N LEU A 201 14.49 7.21 29.67
CA LEU A 201 15.90 6.97 29.91
C LEU A 201 16.44 6.09 28.77
N SER A 202 17.37 6.59 27.99
CA SER A 202 18.12 5.75 27.06
C SER A 202 19.21 5.01 27.79
N THR A 203 19.49 3.78 27.38
CA THR A 203 20.46 2.93 28.06
C THR A 203 21.43 2.26 27.09
N ASN A 204 22.54 1.79 27.65
CA ASN A 204 23.48 0.94 26.95
C ASN A 204 23.21 -0.52 27.33
N GLY A 205 22.39 -1.22 26.55
CA GLY A 205 22.09 -2.64 26.76
C GLY A 205 20.67 -2.97 27.25
N ASP A 206 19.93 -2.01 27.82
CA ASP A 206 18.58 -2.19 28.36
C ASP A 206 17.46 -1.47 27.61
N GLY A 207 17.74 -0.91 26.42
CA GLY A 207 16.77 -0.21 25.59
C GLY A 207 16.35 1.14 26.14
N VAL A 208 15.04 1.41 26.13
CA VAL A 208 14.43 2.66 26.64
C VAL A 208 13.58 2.34 27.87
N ILE A 209 13.86 3.02 28.98
CA ILE A 209 13.11 2.88 30.22
C ILE A 209 12.28 4.13 30.43
N PHE A 210 10.97 3.98 30.56
CA PHE A 210 10.05 5.05 30.87
C PHE A 210 9.79 5.12 32.37
N VAL A 211 9.89 6.30 32.94
CA VAL A 211 9.73 6.51 34.38
C VAL A 211 8.70 7.57 34.68
N ASP A 212 8.08 7.44 35.86
CA ASP A 212 7.14 8.42 36.39
C ASP A 212 7.87 9.65 36.96
N PRO A 213 7.14 10.72 37.36
CA PRO A 213 7.74 11.90 37.99
C PRO A 213 8.54 11.60 39.27
N ASP A 214 8.27 10.49 39.93
CA ASP A 214 9.03 10.04 41.11
C ASP A 214 10.29 9.25 40.74
N GLY A 215 10.50 8.95 39.45
CA GLY A 215 11.63 8.19 38.93
C GLY A 215 11.48 6.67 39.04
N ARG A 216 10.22 6.17 39.22
CA ARG A 216 9.95 4.72 39.23
C ARG A 216 9.71 4.23 37.81
N GLU A 217 10.22 3.05 37.50
CA GLU A 217 10.01 2.42 36.19
C GLU A 217 8.53 2.13 35.94
N LEU A 218 8.00 2.72 34.84
CA LEU A 218 6.68 2.41 34.32
C LEU A 218 6.72 1.15 33.47
N PHE A 219 7.58 1.14 32.46
CA PHE A 219 7.86 0.04 31.57
C PHE A 219 9.18 0.30 30.83
N ARG A 220 9.70 -0.73 30.18
CA ARG A 220 10.84 -0.60 29.25
C ARG A 220 10.52 -1.21 27.90
N VAL A 221 11.13 -0.65 26.88
CA VAL A 221 11.07 -1.12 25.50
C VAL A 221 12.46 -1.60 25.11
N THR A 222 12.55 -2.88 24.70
CA THR A 222 13.80 -3.58 24.39
C THR A 222 13.66 -4.36 23.10
N GLU A 223 14.73 -4.95 22.59
CA GLU A 223 14.67 -5.88 21.46
C GLU A 223 13.68 -7.04 21.71
N ALA A 224 13.54 -7.49 22.96
CA ALA A 224 12.61 -8.56 23.32
C ALA A 224 11.15 -8.20 23.10
N ASN A 225 10.81 -6.92 23.06
CA ASN A 225 9.46 -6.41 22.73
C ASN A 225 9.43 -5.48 21.53
N GLY A 226 10.40 -5.65 20.64
CA GLY A 226 10.34 -5.11 19.27
C GLY A 226 11.18 -3.88 18.99
N LEU A 227 12.02 -3.40 19.89
CA LEU A 227 12.96 -2.31 19.61
C LEU A 227 14.06 -2.79 18.65
N CYS A 228 14.59 -1.92 17.83
CA CYS A 228 15.63 -2.27 16.85
C CYS A 228 17.00 -2.56 17.49
N SER A 229 17.31 -1.97 18.64
CA SER A 229 18.49 -2.26 19.46
C SER A 229 18.30 -1.85 20.91
N ASN A 230 18.93 -2.59 21.84
CA ASN A 230 19.01 -2.23 23.25
C ASN A 230 20.05 -1.13 23.54
N ASN A 231 20.93 -0.83 22.60
CA ASN A 231 21.96 0.21 22.73
C ASN A 231 21.43 1.51 22.15
N VAL A 232 20.87 2.37 22.99
CA VAL A 232 20.27 3.63 22.60
C VAL A 232 21.25 4.76 22.87
N SER A 233 21.75 5.38 21.81
CA SER A 233 22.75 6.45 21.89
C SER A 233 22.14 7.77 22.36
N HIS A 234 21.05 8.18 21.73
CA HIS A 234 20.38 9.45 22.00
C HIS A 234 18.90 9.36 21.67
N MET A 235 18.08 10.22 22.31
CA MET A 235 16.65 10.35 22.04
C MET A 235 16.25 11.83 22.03
N ASP A 236 15.18 12.14 21.31
CA ASP A 236 14.58 13.48 21.30
C ASP A 236 13.05 13.40 21.18
N TYR A 237 12.36 14.19 21.99
CA TYR A 237 10.92 14.22 22.08
C TYR A 237 10.32 15.44 21.39
N ASN A 238 9.50 15.22 20.40
CA ASN A 238 8.96 16.27 19.53
C ASN A 238 7.81 17.10 20.13
N ARG A 239 7.45 16.94 21.42
CA ARG A 239 6.31 17.57 22.08
C ARG A 239 4.93 17.33 21.43
N HIS A 240 4.84 16.37 20.52
CA HIS A 240 3.61 15.90 19.86
C HIS A 240 3.39 14.40 20.09
N GLY A 241 3.94 13.87 21.18
CA GLY A 241 3.79 12.48 21.56
C GLY A 241 4.70 11.50 20.83
N LEU A 242 5.71 11.95 20.10
CA LEU A 242 6.66 11.09 19.41
C LEU A 242 8.06 11.23 19.97
N LEU A 243 8.59 10.12 20.48
CA LEU A 243 9.96 9.97 20.95
C LEU A 243 10.79 9.29 19.87
N TRP A 244 11.74 10.01 19.32
CA TRP A 244 12.70 9.49 18.34
C TRP A 244 13.97 9.04 19.03
N GLY A 245 14.62 7.98 18.53
CA GLY A 245 15.85 7.49 19.09
C GLY A 245 16.83 6.95 18.07
N ALA A 246 18.10 7.26 18.29
CA ALA A 246 19.24 6.78 17.54
C ALA A 246 19.85 5.57 18.23
N THR A 247 20.16 4.51 17.49
CA THR A 247 20.76 3.29 18.01
C THR A 247 21.93 2.82 17.14
N ASP A 248 22.67 1.87 17.61
CA ASP A 248 23.73 1.20 16.85
C ASP A 248 23.20 0.29 15.73
N ASN A 249 21.89 0.03 15.68
CA ASN A 249 21.26 -0.83 14.67
C ASN A 249 19.90 -0.31 14.18
N GLY A 250 19.86 0.95 13.75
CA GLY A 250 18.65 1.56 13.23
C GLY A 250 18.18 2.78 14.03
N ILE A 251 17.03 3.29 13.64
CA ILE A 251 16.36 4.44 14.26
C ILE A 251 14.99 3.96 14.69
N PHE A 252 14.49 4.42 15.82
CA PHE A 252 13.12 4.13 16.23
C PHE A 252 12.32 5.41 16.47
N CYS A 253 11.00 5.26 16.41
CA CYS A 253 10.03 6.25 16.82
C CYS A 253 8.99 5.57 17.71
N ILE A 254 8.76 6.10 18.92
CA ILE A 254 7.79 5.58 19.89
C ILE A 254 6.73 6.66 20.14
N ALA A 255 5.45 6.28 20.04
CA ALA A 255 4.33 7.16 20.38
C ALA A 255 4.04 7.07 21.89
N PHE A 256 4.61 7.98 22.69
CA PHE A 256 4.39 8.03 24.14
C PHE A 256 4.69 9.42 24.70
N PRO A 257 3.82 9.97 25.61
CA PRO A 257 2.56 9.37 26.08
C PRO A 257 1.49 9.28 24.98
N SER A 258 0.67 8.23 25.03
CA SER A 258 -0.37 7.96 24.03
C SER A 258 -1.59 7.32 24.66
N ILE A 259 -2.76 7.61 24.10
CA ILE A 259 -4.00 6.90 24.48
C ILE A 259 -4.04 5.47 23.93
N TYR A 260 -3.14 5.14 23.02
CA TYR A 260 -3.07 3.84 22.34
C TYR A 260 -1.89 3.03 22.84
N LEU A 261 -2.20 1.84 23.34
CA LEU A 261 -1.21 0.82 23.69
C LEU A 261 -1.57 -0.48 22.98
N HIS A 262 -0.64 -1.40 22.86
CA HIS A 262 -0.91 -2.68 22.23
C HIS A 262 -0.16 -3.85 22.88
N PHE A 263 -0.62 -5.05 22.57
CA PHE A 263 0.06 -6.31 22.83
C PHE A 263 0.11 -7.13 21.56
N THR A 264 1.26 -7.69 21.25
CA THR A 264 1.53 -8.50 20.07
C THR A 264 2.17 -9.84 20.45
N SER A 265 2.76 -10.52 19.48
CA SER A 265 3.54 -11.73 19.69
C SER A 265 4.81 -11.51 20.54
N TYR A 266 5.33 -10.30 20.58
CA TYR A 266 6.49 -9.94 21.43
C TYR A 266 6.16 -10.06 22.92
N GLU A 267 4.94 -9.72 23.31
CA GLU A 267 4.43 -9.88 24.67
C GLU A 267 3.81 -11.27 24.90
N GLY A 268 4.09 -12.23 24.01
CA GLY A 268 3.70 -13.63 24.15
C GLY A 268 2.32 -13.97 23.59
N LEU A 269 1.58 -13.04 23.04
CA LEU A 269 0.25 -13.28 22.48
C LEU A 269 0.37 -13.92 21.09
N ARG A 270 -0.14 -15.14 20.90
CA ARG A 270 -0.06 -15.87 19.64
C ARG A 270 -1.42 -16.09 19.00
N GLY A 271 -1.47 -15.86 17.69
CA GLY A 271 -2.68 -16.05 16.89
C GLY A 271 -3.66 -14.87 16.96
N GLU A 272 -4.64 -14.87 16.08
CA GLU A 272 -5.73 -13.89 16.05
C GLU A 272 -6.54 -13.95 17.34
N VAL A 273 -6.83 -12.81 17.94
CA VAL A 273 -7.59 -12.70 19.18
C VAL A 273 -9.08 -12.71 18.86
N LEU A 274 -9.78 -13.75 19.30
CA LEU A 274 -11.18 -14.00 19.01
C LEU A 274 -12.12 -13.60 20.16
N SER A 275 -11.59 -13.56 21.38
CA SER A 275 -12.38 -13.20 22.57
C SER A 275 -11.51 -12.58 23.66
N LEU A 276 -12.10 -11.66 24.42
CA LEU A 276 -11.48 -10.99 25.56
C LEU A 276 -12.43 -11.05 26.76
N ASN A 277 -11.91 -11.30 27.94
CA ASN A 277 -12.68 -11.20 29.19
C ASN A 277 -11.74 -10.96 30.39
N GLN A 278 -12.33 -10.63 31.54
CA GLN A 278 -11.59 -10.36 32.77
C GLN A 278 -12.05 -11.28 33.91
N LEU A 279 -11.09 -11.82 34.66
CA LEU A 279 -11.35 -12.58 35.88
C LEU A 279 -10.39 -12.11 36.99
N ASN A 280 -10.93 -11.68 38.13
CA ASN A 280 -10.14 -11.18 39.29
C ASN A 280 -9.07 -10.15 38.92
N GLY A 281 -9.39 -9.20 38.06
CA GLY A 281 -8.46 -8.15 37.60
C GLY A 281 -7.46 -8.58 36.55
N HIS A 282 -7.41 -9.86 36.17
CA HIS A 282 -6.57 -10.35 35.08
C HIS A 282 -7.35 -10.44 33.78
N ILE A 283 -6.73 -9.95 32.72
CA ILE A 283 -7.27 -10.05 31.36
C ILE A 283 -6.92 -11.41 30.76
N TYR A 284 -7.89 -12.00 30.11
CA TYR A 284 -7.75 -13.25 29.36
C TYR A 284 -8.05 -13.00 27.89
N ALA A 285 -7.22 -13.53 27.02
CA ALA A 285 -7.39 -13.48 25.57
C ALA A 285 -7.51 -14.88 24.98
N GLY A 286 -8.67 -15.18 24.43
CA GLY A 286 -8.87 -16.38 23.62
C GLY A 286 -8.43 -16.13 22.20
N THR A 287 -7.55 -16.97 21.66
CA THR A 287 -6.98 -16.84 20.33
C THR A 287 -7.17 -18.12 19.50
N LEU A 288 -6.84 -18.05 18.20
CA LEU A 288 -6.75 -19.26 17.37
C LEU A 288 -5.72 -20.28 17.89
N SER A 289 -4.72 -19.85 18.67
CA SER A 289 -3.64 -20.70 19.19
C SER A 289 -3.85 -21.14 20.65
N GLY A 290 -4.95 -20.73 21.28
CA GLY A 290 -5.26 -21.11 22.66
C GLY A 290 -5.74 -19.95 23.53
N LEU A 291 -5.73 -20.16 24.84
CA LEU A 291 -6.09 -19.17 25.85
C LEU A 291 -4.84 -18.62 26.51
N TYR A 292 -4.80 -17.30 26.65
CA TYR A 292 -3.70 -16.58 27.30
C TYR A 292 -4.23 -15.72 28.43
N ARG A 293 -3.43 -15.56 29.48
CA ARG A 293 -3.67 -14.66 30.62
C ARG A 293 -2.60 -13.61 30.68
N LEU A 294 -2.99 -12.37 30.87
CA LEU A 294 -2.07 -11.24 31.06
C LEU A 294 -1.51 -11.25 32.49
N GLU A 295 -0.18 -11.39 32.61
CA GLU A 295 0.58 -11.31 33.85
C GLU A 295 1.86 -10.50 33.61
N ASN A 296 2.15 -9.54 34.47
CA ASN A 296 3.38 -8.74 34.37
C ASN A 296 3.68 -8.24 32.94
N LYS A 297 2.66 -7.69 32.27
CA LYS A 297 2.73 -7.15 30.90
C LYS A 297 3.06 -8.20 29.82
N LYS A 298 2.89 -9.50 30.10
CA LYS A 298 3.05 -10.58 29.12
C LYS A 298 1.83 -11.47 29.13
N PHE A 299 1.43 -11.91 27.95
CA PHE A 299 0.41 -12.92 27.79
C PHE A 299 1.04 -14.31 27.93
N LEU A 300 0.72 -14.98 29.02
CA LEU A 300 1.18 -16.34 29.30
C LEU A 300 0.08 -17.34 28.90
N PRO A 301 0.42 -18.46 28.27
CA PRO A 301 -0.56 -19.48 27.90
C PRO A 301 -1.17 -20.11 29.15
N VAL A 302 -2.49 -20.27 29.14
CA VAL A 302 -3.21 -21.05 30.16
C VAL A 302 -3.04 -22.52 29.86
N ALA A 303 -2.55 -23.27 30.84
CA ALA A 303 -2.24 -24.70 30.70
C ALA A 303 -3.46 -25.49 30.19
N ASN A 304 -3.22 -26.46 29.32
CA ASN A 304 -4.21 -27.37 28.71
C ASN A 304 -5.20 -26.75 27.70
N ILE A 305 -5.08 -25.46 27.36
CA ILE A 305 -5.93 -24.82 26.34
C ILE A 305 -5.06 -24.30 25.18
N THR A 306 -4.76 -25.21 24.25
CA THR A 306 -3.89 -24.96 23.08
C THR A 306 -4.66 -24.96 21.74
N HIS A 307 -5.97 -24.97 21.77
CA HIS A 307 -6.87 -24.98 20.61
C HIS A 307 -7.58 -23.64 20.53
N ALA A 308 -8.11 -23.32 19.36
CA ALA A 308 -8.85 -22.08 19.14
C ALA A 308 -9.88 -21.85 20.26
N CYS A 309 -9.82 -20.69 20.89
CA CYS A 309 -10.71 -20.24 21.96
C CYS A 309 -11.60 -19.12 21.42
N TRP A 310 -12.82 -19.49 21.04
CA TRP A 310 -13.73 -18.64 20.30
C TRP A 310 -14.44 -17.60 21.17
N GLN A 311 -14.84 -17.98 22.38
CA GLN A 311 -15.57 -17.10 23.29
C GLN A 311 -15.16 -17.35 24.75
N LEU A 312 -15.13 -16.27 25.51
CA LEU A 312 -14.95 -16.28 26.95
C LEU A 312 -16.18 -15.72 27.63
N ALA A 313 -16.79 -16.48 28.54
CA ALA A 313 -17.98 -16.08 29.26
C ALA A 313 -17.77 -16.17 30.79
N LYS A 314 -18.23 -15.15 31.50
CA LYS A 314 -18.14 -15.09 32.96
C LYS A 314 -19.22 -15.97 33.59
N GLN A 315 -18.82 -16.80 34.54
CA GLN A 315 -19.71 -17.60 35.35
C GLN A 315 -19.37 -17.45 36.82
N ASN A 316 -20.15 -16.67 37.53
CA ASN A 316 -19.85 -16.32 38.94
C ASN A 316 -18.41 -15.83 39.11
N ASN A 317 -17.60 -16.52 39.91
CA ASN A 317 -16.19 -16.22 40.11
C ASN A 317 -15.26 -17.10 39.27
N THR A 318 -15.71 -17.58 38.12
CA THR A 318 -14.93 -18.37 37.14
C THR A 318 -15.13 -17.86 35.74
N LEU A 319 -14.29 -18.28 34.81
CA LEU A 319 -14.40 -17.97 33.40
C LEU A 319 -14.64 -19.29 32.62
N LEU A 320 -15.59 -19.31 31.74
CA LEU A 320 -15.78 -20.38 30.78
C LEU A 320 -15.13 -20.02 29.46
N ALA A 321 -14.36 -20.96 28.89
CA ALA A 321 -13.73 -20.82 27.59
C ALA A 321 -14.36 -21.82 26.60
N ALA A 322 -15.02 -21.31 25.57
CA ALA A 322 -15.50 -22.08 24.43
C ALA A 322 -14.32 -22.33 23.49
N THR A 323 -13.96 -23.58 23.30
CA THR A 323 -12.84 -23.96 22.46
C THR A 323 -13.20 -24.98 21.39
N ALA A 324 -12.33 -25.11 20.39
CA ALA A 324 -12.44 -26.16 19.39
C ALA A 324 -12.44 -27.60 19.99
N ASN A 325 -11.93 -27.74 21.22
CA ASN A 325 -11.83 -29.04 21.93
C ASN A 325 -12.74 -29.13 23.17
N GLY A 326 -13.76 -28.30 23.26
CA GLY A 326 -14.74 -28.33 24.35
C GLY A 326 -14.77 -27.03 25.16
N VAL A 327 -15.56 -27.06 26.25
CA VAL A 327 -15.68 -25.96 27.19
C VAL A 327 -14.78 -26.22 28.39
N TYR A 328 -13.98 -25.25 28.76
CA TYR A 328 -13.12 -25.27 29.93
C TYR A 328 -13.60 -24.25 30.96
N ARG A 329 -13.53 -24.62 32.24
CA ARG A 329 -13.71 -23.71 33.35
C ARG A 329 -12.34 -23.28 33.88
N ILE A 330 -12.13 -21.99 33.98
CA ILE A 330 -10.93 -21.37 34.51
C ILE A 330 -11.28 -20.76 35.87
N THR A 331 -10.56 -21.19 36.90
CA THR A 331 -10.72 -20.70 38.28
C THR A 331 -9.78 -19.51 38.54
N PRO A 332 -10.02 -18.69 39.60
CA PRO A 332 -9.17 -17.56 39.95
C PRO A 332 -7.68 -17.87 40.11
N ASP A 333 -7.35 -19.09 40.52
CA ASP A 333 -5.98 -19.62 40.64
C ASP A 333 -5.41 -20.09 39.28
N ASN A 334 -6.06 -19.73 38.17
CA ASN A 334 -5.66 -20.03 36.80
C ASN A 334 -5.64 -21.53 36.44
N LYS A 335 -6.41 -22.34 37.14
CA LYS A 335 -6.56 -23.77 36.82
C LYS A 335 -7.66 -23.97 35.81
N ALA A 336 -7.32 -24.60 34.69
CA ALA A 336 -8.27 -24.94 33.64
C ALA A 336 -8.78 -26.39 33.81
N THR A 337 -10.10 -26.56 33.84
CA THR A 337 -10.76 -27.88 33.92
C THR A 337 -11.74 -28.02 32.76
N ARG A 338 -11.59 -29.06 31.97
CA ARG A 338 -12.48 -29.36 30.86
C ARG A 338 -13.81 -29.85 31.34
N LEU A 339 -14.90 -29.24 30.91
CA LEU A 339 -16.29 -29.59 31.26
C LEU A 339 -16.97 -30.45 30.20
N THR A 340 -16.76 -30.14 28.92
CA THR A 340 -17.35 -30.84 27.78
C THR A 340 -16.31 -31.17 26.73
N SER A 341 -16.64 -32.07 25.81
CA SER A 341 -15.78 -32.40 24.66
C SER A 341 -16.29 -31.82 23.34
N ASN A 342 -17.48 -31.22 23.33
CA ASN A 342 -18.11 -30.68 22.12
C ASN A 342 -17.34 -29.44 21.63
N ASN A 343 -17.03 -29.40 20.34
CA ASN A 343 -16.53 -28.16 19.72
C ASN A 343 -17.54 -27.04 20.00
N THR A 344 -17.08 -25.99 20.65
CA THR A 344 -17.96 -24.92 21.12
C THR A 344 -17.41 -23.58 20.64
N MET A 345 -18.24 -22.85 19.89
CA MET A 345 -17.92 -21.55 19.33
C MET A 345 -18.57 -20.41 20.12
N SER A 346 -19.73 -20.67 20.72
CA SER A 346 -20.46 -19.66 21.50
C SER A 346 -21.04 -20.24 22.78
N LEU A 347 -21.14 -19.38 23.82
CA LEU A 347 -21.65 -19.70 25.15
C LEU A 347 -22.68 -18.68 25.59
N LEU A 348 -23.77 -19.16 26.16
CA LEU A 348 -24.75 -18.39 26.96
C LEU A 348 -24.82 -18.98 28.37
N VAL A 349 -24.35 -18.20 29.35
CA VAL A 349 -24.31 -18.63 30.77
C VAL A 349 -25.59 -18.24 31.45
N GLU A 350 -26.17 -19.16 32.22
CA GLU A 350 -27.39 -18.96 33.03
C GLU A 350 -27.06 -18.61 34.48
N GLN A 351 -28.04 -18.00 35.17
CA GLN A 351 -27.86 -17.58 36.57
C GLN A 351 -27.66 -18.74 37.53
N ASP A 352 -28.20 -19.93 37.21
CA ASP A 352 -28.07 -21.15 38.00
C ASP A 352 -26.71 -21.85 37.82
N GLY A 353 -25.87 -21.31 36.97
CA GLY A 353 -24.56 -21.87 36.66
C GLY A 353 -24.57 -22.95 35.57
N SER A 354 -25.71 -23.19 34.95
CA SER A 354 -25.76 -23.92 33.69
C SER A 354 -25.35 -23.04 32.52
N PHE A 355 -25.14 -23.64 31.36
CA PHE A 355 -24.89 -22.88 30.16
C PHE A 355 -25.29 -23.59 28.86
N TYR A 356 -25.64 -22.82 27.87
CA TYR A 356 -25.83 -23.30 26.51
C TYR A 356 -24.49 -23.13 25.75
N GLY A 357 -24.12 -24.16 24.99
CA GLY A 357 -22.97 -24.14 24.08
C GLY A 357 -23.42 -24.40 22.66
N GLY A 358 -22.94 -23.58 21.72
CA GLY A 358 -23.17 -23.74 20.30
C GLY A 358 -21.89 -23.98 19.57
N GLY A 359 -21.89 -24.85 18.58
CA GLY A 359 -20.71 -25.14 17.80
C GLY A 359 -21.01 -25.87 16.49
N ILE A 360 -20.04 -26.62 16.00
CA ILE A 360 -20.14 -27.32 14.71
C ILE A 360 -21.29 -28.36 14.74
N GLU A 361 -21.43 -29.07 15.86
CA GLU A 361 -22.34 -30.20 16.03
C GLU A 361 -23.75 -29.79 16.51
N GLY A 362 -24.05 -28.50 16.62
CA GLY A 362 -25.33 -27.99 17.08
C GLY A 362 -25.26 -27.29 18.44
N VAL A 363 -26.40 -27.25 19.13
CA VAL A 363 -26.57 -26.59 20.43
C VAL A 363 -26.78 -27.64 21.50
N PHE A 364 -26.04 -27.47 22.61
CA PHE A 364 -26.22 -28.31 23.80
C PHE A 364 -26.43 -27.44 25.05
N HIS A 365 -27.07 -28.03 26.04
CA HIS A 365 -27.20 -27.46 27.37
C HIS A 365 -26.38 -28.27 28.36
N TYR A 366 -25.53 -27.61 29.12
CA TYR A 366 -24.73 -28.21 30.18
C TYR A 366 -25.31 -27.84 31.54
N HIS A 367 -25.65 -28.85 32.32
CA HIS A 367 -26.18 -28.68 33.67
C HIS A 367 -25.72 -29.84 34.54
N ASN A 368 -25.29 -29.59 35.79
CA ASN A 368 -24.88 -30.57 36.79
C ASN A 368 -23.90 -31.66 36.28
N GLY A 369 -22.86 -31.25 35.52
CA GLY A 369 -21.86 -32.18 35.00
C GLY A 369 -22.26 -32.98 33.75
N GLN A 370 -23.48 -32.77 33.23
CA GLN A 370 -23.97 -33.45 32.04
C GLN A 370 -24.20 -32.45 30.89
N SER A 371 -23.86 -32.89 29.70
CA SER A 371 -24.14 -32.15 28.44
C SER A 371 -25.27 -32.84 27.69
N LYS A 372 -26.35 -32.14 27.42
CA LYS A 372 -27.49 -32.62 26.64
C LYS A 372 -27.60 -31.84 25.33
N THR A 373 -27.50 -32.51 24.19
CA THR A 373 -27.78 -31.90 22.88
C THR A 373 -29.24 -31.53 22.77
N LEU A 374 -29.52 -30.31 22.31
CA LEU A 374 -30.88 -29.79 22.16
C LEU A 374 -31.36 -29.88 20.72
N ASN A 375 -30.51 -29.62 19.78
CA ASN A 375 -30.78 -29.65 18.35
C ASN A 375 -29.49 -29.83 17.54
N ASP A 376 -29.66 -30.05 16.25
CA ASP A 376 -28.63 -30.28 15.23
C ASP A 376 -28.38 -29.05 14.30
N ILE A 377 -28.73 -27.84 14.75
CA ILE A 377 -28.45 -26.60 14.02
C ILE A 377 -26.92 -26.43 13.93
N GLU A 378 -26.36 -26.73 12.78
CA GLU A 378 -24.91 -26.76 12.57
C GLU A 378 -24.25 -25.39 12.61
N LYS A 379 -23.01 -25.37 13.09
CA LYS A 379 -22.10 -24.22 13.04
C LYS A 379 -22.66 -22.96 13.72
N VAL A 380 -23.22 -23.14 14.91
CA VAL A 380 -23.74 -22.03 15.73
C VAL A 380 -22.56 -21.19 16.26
N VAL A 381 -22.50 -19.94 15.82
CA VAL A 381 -21.42 -18.99 16.14
C VAL A 381 -21.80 -17.94 17.18
N GLN A 382 -23.11 -17.77 17.43
CA GLN A 382 -23.62 -16.84 18.44
C GLN A 382 -24.87 -17.38 19.11
N ILE A 383 -24.88 -17.30 20.43
CA ILE A 383 -26.03 -17.56 21.29
C ILE A 383 -26.19 -16.37 22.20
N VAL A 384 -27.32 -15.70 22.17
CA VAL A 384 -27.61 -14.54 23.03
C VAL A 384 -29.03 -14.61 23.57
N ARG A 385 -29.24 -14.00 24.75
CA ARG A 385 -30.56 -13.79 25.32
C ARG A 385 -30.97 -12.34 25.14
N ASP A 386 -32.17 -12.11 24.60
CA ASP A 386 -32.71 -10.77 24.52
C ASP A 386 -33.32 -10.30 25.87
N PRO A 387 -33.60 -9.00 26.02
CA PRO A 387 -34.18 -8.46 27.25
C PRO A 387 -35.58 -9.08 27.63
N SER A 388 -36.27 -9.68 26.68
CA SER A 388 -37.52 -10.38 26.90
C SER A 388 -37.34 -11.81 27.47
N GLY A 389 -36.11 -12.29 27.53
CA GLY A 389 -35.75 -13.63 27.97
C GLY A 389 -35.63 -14.67 26.84
N CYS A 390 -35.95 -14.31 25.60
CA CYS A 390 -35.87 -15.19 24.46
C CYS A 390 -34.42 -15.50 24.08
N ILE A 391 -34.09 -16.77 23.80
CA ILE A 391 -32.74 -17.14 23.34
C ILE A 391 -32.71 -17.11 21.81
N TRP A 392 -31.69 -16.46 21.29
CA TRP A 392 -31.43 -16.37 19.87
C TRP A 392 -30.14 -17.11 19.52
N LEU A 393 -30.19 -17.80 18.38
CA LEU A 393 -29.06 -18.48 17.78
C LEU A 393 -28.77 -17.86 16.41
N GLN A 394 -27.48 -17.72 16.11
CA GLN A 394 -27.00 -17.42 14.78
C GLN A 394 -25.98 -18.46 14.34
N ASN A 395 -26.13 -18.99 13.14
CA ASN A 395 -25.11 -19.86 12.58
C ASN A 395 -24.10 -19.10 11.69
N LEU A 396 -23.04 -19.78 11.26
CA LEU A 396 -21.98 -19.22 10.40
C LEU A 396 -22.51 -18.69 9.05
N TYR A 397 -23.68 -19.16 8.62
CA TYR A 397 -24.30 -18.72 7.37
C TYR A 397 -25.23 -17.51 7.54
N GLY A 398 -25.30 -16.93 8.74
CA GLY A 398 -26.15 -15.77 9.06
C GLY A 398 -27.64 -16.13 9.24
N LYS A 399 -28.02 -17.43 9.29
CA LYS A 399 -29.37 -17.83 9.61
C LYS A 399 -29.64 -17.69 11.09
N LEU A 400 -30.86 -17.30 11.46
CA LEU A 400 -31.29 -17.05 12.83
C LEU A 400 -32.37 -18.04 13.26
N TRP A 401 -32.33 -18.38 14.55
CA TRP A 401 -33.36 -19.12 15.26
C TRP A 401 -33.64 -18.45 16.59
N ARG A 402 -34.83 -18.65 17.11
CA ARG A 402 -35.22 -18.18 18.44
C ARG A 402 -35.99 -19.23 19.21
N ASP A 403 -35.84 -19.21 20.53
CA ASP A 403 -36.66 -19.99 21.49
C ASP A 403 -37.41 -19.03 22.41
N LYS A 404 -38.74 -19.16 22.46
CA LYS A 404 -39.63 -18.37 23.35
C LYS A 404 -39.81 -19.01 24.71
N GLY A 405 -38.91 -19.89 25.15
CA GLY A 405 -38.99 -20.56 26.45
C GLY A 405 -39.55 -22.00 26.41
N SER A 406 -39.73 -22.57 25.22
CA SER A 406 -40.16 -23.95 25.03
C SER A 406 -39.01 -24.96 25.05
N GLY A 407 -37.75 -24.50 24.92
CA GLY A 407 -36.58 -25.32 24.66
C GLY A 407 -36.45 -25.76 23.20
N ALA A 408 -37.38 -25.32 22.33
CA ALA A 408 -37.37 -25.60 20.90
C ALA A 408 -37.04 -24.34 20.12
N PHE A 409 -36.02 -24.44 19.27
CA PHE A 409 -35.57 -23.33 18.43
C PHE A 409 -36.30 -23.33 17.09
N GLU A 410 -37.03 -22.25 16.81
CA GLU A 410 -37.75 -22.03 15.57
C GLU A 410 -36.93 -21.14 14.63
N PRO A 411 -36.85 -21.43 13.33
CA PRO A 411 -36.21 -20.55 12.37
C PRO A 411 -36.86 -19.15 12.41
N TYR A 412 -36.03 -18.12 12.38
CA TYR A 412 -36.47 -16.74 12.30
C TYR A 412 -36.15 -16.21 10.92
N ALA A 413 -37.19 -15.86 10.17
CA ALA A 413 -37.03 -15.16 8.88
C ALA A 413 -37.71 -13.79 8.98
N GLN A 414 -37.04 -12.73 8.60
CA GLN A 414 -37.63 -11.41 8.48
C GLN A 414 -38.37 -11.36 7.13
N ASP A 415 -39.64 -10.98 7.16
CA ASP A 415 -40.52 -10.87 5.95
C ASP A 415 -40.62 -12.15 5.08
N GLY A 416 -40.41 -13.33 5.66
CA GLY A 416 -40.60 -14.63 4.98
C GLY A 416 -39.46 -15.04 4.03
N HIS A 417 -38.35 -14.32 4.02
CA HIS A 417 -37.14 -14.64 3.23
C HIS A 417 -36.02 -15.21 4.14
N ASP A 418 -35.31 -16.20 3.64
CA ASP A 418 -34.10 -16.78 4.24
C ASP A 418 -32.91 -15.80 4.05
N GLU A 419 -32.92 -14.63 4.69
CA GLU A 419 -31.88 -13.61 4.55
C GLU A 419 -30.75 -13.84 5.54
N ILE A 420 -29.52 -13.50 5.09
CA ILE A 420 -28.34 -13.45 5.96
C ILE A 420 -28.51 -12.28 6.92
N SER A 421 -28.52 -12.56 8.23
CA SER A 421 -28.72 -11.56 9.28
C SER A 421 -27.65 -11.70 10.35
N THR A 422 -27.39 -10.63 11.07
CA THR A 422 -26.56 -10.61 12.29
C THR A 422 -27.35 -10.02 13.45
N LEU A 423 -27.08 -10.51 14.66
CA LEU A 423 -27.71 -10.01 15.88
C LEU A 423 -26.86 -8.90 16.50
N VAL A 424 -27.44 -7.72 16.66
CA VAL A 424 -26.77 -6.58 17.28
C VAL A 424 -27.48 -6.23 18.58
N ASN A 425 -26.72 -6.22 19.69
CA ASN A 425 -27.19 -5.85 21.00
C ASN A 425 -26.93 -4.35 21.24
N PHE A 426 -28.00 -3.56 21.42
CA PHE A 426 -27.96 -2.14 21.80
C PHE A 426 -28.20 -1.91 23.31
N GLY A 427 -28.00 -2.94 24.14
CA GLY A 427 -28.24 -2.90 25.57
C GLY A 427 -29.68 -3.19 25.93
N ASN A 428 -30.60 -2.33 25.57
CA ASN A 428 -32.05 -2.49 25.86
C ASN A 428 -32.80 -3.26 24.77
N GLU A 429 -32.17 -3.52 23.64
CA GLU A 429 -32.78 -4.13 22.48
C GLU A 429 -31.79 -5.00 21.72
N LEU A 430 -32.25 -6.18 21.26
CA LEU A 430 -31.49 -7.05 20.35
C LEU A 430 -32.16 -6.99 18.97
N ILE A 431 -31.43 -6.47 18.00
CA ILE A 431 -31.96 -6.23 16.65
C ILE A 431 -31.29 -7.17 15.64
N PRO A 432 -32.05 -7.98 14.90
CA PRO A 432 -31.53 -8.66 13.72
C PRO A 432 -31.36 -7.66 12.58
N ILE A 433 -30.15 -7.53 12.08
CA ILE A 433 -29.81 -6.67 10.93
C ILE A 433 -29.55 -7.57 9.74
N SER A 434 -30.35 -7.44 8.70
CA SER A 434 -30.15 -8.16 7.44
C SER A 434 -29.18 -7.44 6.52
N ILE A 435 -28.49 -8.18 5.65
CA ILE A 435 -27.61 -7.62 4.61
C ILE A 435 -28.39 -6.74 3.62
N ASN A 436 -29.69 -6.94 3.49
CA ASN A 436 -30.57 -6.21 2.56
C ASN A 436 -31.43 -5.14 3.25
N THR A 437 -31.20 -4.83 4.54
CA THR A 437 -32.00 -3.81 5.23
C THR A 437 -31.65 -2.40 4.77
N THR A 438 -32.68 -1.57 4.65
CA THR A 438 -32.58 -0.11 4.42
C THR A 438 -32.35 0.69 5.69
N THR A 439 -31.92 0.02 6.78
CA THR A 439 -31.60 0.70 8.03
C THR A 439 -30.35 1.58 7.86
N PRO A 440 -30.23 2.71 8.59
CA PRO A 440 -29.03 3.54 8.58
C PRO A 440 -27.78 2.83 9.12
N ILE A 441 -27.96 1.64 9.71
CA ILE A 441 -26.86 0.79 10.21
C ILE A 441 -26.58 -0.27 9.15
N SER A 442 -25.39 -0.21 8.56
CA SER A 442 -24.93 -1.26 7.65
C SER A 442 -24.71 -2.58 8.39
N TYR A 443 -24.90 -3.70 7.68
CA TYR A 443 -24.66 -5.05 8.20
C TYR A 443 -23.24 -5.19 8.78
N PRO A 444 -23.06 -5.32 10.13
CA PRO A 444 -21.76 -5.40 10.77
C PRO A 444 -21.24 -6.84 10.82
N ALA A 445 -19.93 -7.02 10.62
CA ALA A 445 -19.27 -8.31 10.84
C ALA A 445 -19.00 -8.59 12.32
N PHE A 446 -18.96 -7.57 13.17
CA PHE A 446 -18.74 -7.66 14.61
C PHE A 446 -19.56 -6.58 15.33
N SER A 447 -20.12 -6.95 16.49
CA SER A 447 -20.84 -6.05 17.38
C SER A 447 -20.47 -6.29 18.84
N TYR A 448 -20.37 -5.21 19.62
CA TYR A 448 -20.12 -5.26 21.05
C TYR A 448 -20.85 -4.13 21.76
N HIS A 449 -21.61 -4.44 22.80
CA HIS A 449 -22.24 -3.46 23.67
C HIS A 449 -21.41 -3.31 24.94
N ASP A 450 -20.96 -2.09 25.26
CA ASP A 450 -20.06 -1.83 26.36
C ASP A 450 -20.79 -1.41 27.65
N THR A 451 -20.05 -1.34 28.75
CA THR A 451 -20.58 -0.97 30.08
C THR A 451 -20.92 0.52 30.22
N GLN A 452 -20.63 1.35 29.20
CA GLN A 452 -20.93 2.78 29.15
C GLN A 452 -22.12 3.11 28.24
N ASP A 453 -22.90 2.06 27.89
CA ASP A 453 -24.08 2.17 27.01
C ASP A 453 -23.70 2.65 25.58
N VAL A 454 -22.54 2.20 25.09
CA VAL A 454 -22.09 2.40 23.72
C VAL A 454 -22.07 1.06 22.99
N THR A 455 -22.70 1.02 21.83
CA THR A 455 -22.62 -0.15 20.94
C THR A 455 -21.59 0.10 19.85
N TRP A 456 -20.61 -0.76 19.78
CA TRP A 456 -19.53 -0.75 18.81
C TRP A 456 -19.86 -1.69 17.66
N LEU A 457 -19.80 -1.19 16.44
CA LEU A 457 -20.09 -1.95 15.21
C LEU A 457 -18.95 -1.77 14.23
N THR A 458 -18.59 -2.85 13.54
CA THR A 458 -17.68 -2.79 12.39
C THR A 458 -18.45 -2.67 11.08
N ASP A 459 -17.73 -2.43 9.99
CA ASP A 459 -18.27 -2.67 8.65
C ASP A 459 -18.44 -4.19 8.37
N ASN A 460 -18.97 -4.53 7.21
CA ASN A 460 -19.18 -5.92 6.78
C ASN A 460 -17.89 -6.73 6.55
N LYS A 461 -16.73 -6.08 6.60
CA LYS A 461 -15.39 -6.69 6.51
C LYS A 461 -14.74 -6.91 7.87
N GLY A 462 -15.40 -6.49 8.96
CA GLY A 462 -14.84 -6.54 10.31
C GLY A 462 -13.83 -5.43 10.60
N LYS A 463 -13.77 -4.42 9.76
CA LYS A 463 -12.91 -3.23 9.89
C LYS A 463 -13.74 -1.99 10.20
N ASN A 464 -13.10 -0.82 10.27
CA ASN A 464 -13.79 0.46 10.43
C ASN A 464 -14.78 0.47 11.60
N LEU A 465 -14.25 0.38 12.81
CA LEU A 465 -15.06 0.35 14.04
C LEU A 465 -15.76 1.70 14.29
N TYR A 466 -17.04 1.66 14.59
CA TYR A 466 -17.88 2.82 14.87
C TYR A 466 -18.65 2.67 16.17
N ALA A 467 -18.77 3.77 16.93
CA ALA A 467 -19.56 3.85 18.13
C ALA A 467 -20.99 4.32 17.83
N TYR A 468 -21.95 3.68 18.44
CA TYR A 468 -23.37 4.06 18.40
C TYR A 468 -23.90 4.23 19.82
N LYS A 469 -24.73 5.25 20.03
CA LYS A 469 -25.47 5.46 21.26
C LYS A 469 -26.92 5.73 20.91
N ASN A 470 -27.85 4.99 21.55
CA ASN A 470 -29.27 5.05 21.24
C ASN A 470 -29.59 4.89 19.73
N GLY A 471 -28.91 3.94 19.05
CA GLY A 471 -29.08 3.67 17.63
C GLY A 471 -28.49 4.71 16.67
N THR A 472 -27.93 5.80 17.17
CA THR A 472 -27.33 6.86 16.37
C THR A 472 -25.80 6.82 16.45
N ARG A 473 -25.10 7.10 15.34
CA ARG A 473 -23.64 7.10 15.30
C ARG A 473 -23.09 8.23 16.17
N ASN A 474 -22.24 7.88 17.12
CA ASN A 474 -21.53 8.81 17.98
C ASN A 474 -20.16 9.15 17.36
N ALA A 475 -20.04 10.34 16.80
CA ALA A 475 -18.83 10.77 16.10
C ALA A 475 -17.65 10.96 17.08
N GLU A 476 -17.89 11.48 18.28
CA GLU A 476 -16.87 11.72 19.30
C GLU A 476 -16.24 10.40 19.75
N GLN A 477 -17.05 9.41 20.12
CA GLN A 477 -16.55 8.11 20.54
C GLN A 477 -15.90 7.35 19.36
N SER A 478 -16.44 7.47 18.15
CA SER A 478 -15.86 6.86 16.96
C SER A 478 -14.47 7.43 16.62
N ALA A 479 -14.21 8.71 16.95
CA ALA A 479 -12.92 9.33 16.71
C ALA A 479 -11.77 8.65 17.47
N PHE A 480 -12.04 8.11 18.67
CA PHE A 480 -11.02 7.39 19.45
C PHE A 480 -10.51 6.10 18.78
N VAL A 481 -11.30 5.48 17.93
CA VAL A 481 -10.94 4.22 17.26
C VAL A 481 -10.61 4.41 15.78
N TYR A 482 -10.77 5.62 15.26
CA TYR A 482 -10.46 5.93 13.87
C TYR A 482 -9.02 5.59 13.45
N PRO A 483 -7.98 5.83 14.28
CA PRO A 483 -6.62 5.41 13.95
C PRO A 483 -6.42 3.88 13.83
N LEU A 484 -7.39 3.08 14.24
CA LEU A 484 -7.39 1.62 14.15
C LEU A 484 -8.22 1.08 12.97
N MET A 485 -8.58 1.90 11.98
CA MET A 485 -9.49 1.50 10.89
C MET A 485 -9.02 0.32 10.03
N ASP A 486 -7.75 0.06 9.93
CA ASP A 486 -7.27 -1.09 9.14
C ASP A 486 -7.06 -2.37 9.97
N TYR A 487 -7.54 -2.35 11.20
CA TYR A 487 -7.47 -3.45 12.14
C TYR A 487 -8.76 -4.31 12.07
N SER A 488 -8.60 -5.63 11.92
CA SER A 488 -9.72 -6.56 11.89
C SER A 488 -10.18 -6.87 13.31
N VAL A 489 -11.30 -6.31 13.73
CA VAL A 489 -11.83 -6.45 15.08
C VAL A 489 -12.61 -7.78 15.21
N ARG A 490 -12.27 -8.60 16.23
CA ARG A 490 -12.92 -9.85 16.57
C ARG A 490 -13.39 -9.91 18.01
N ALA A 491 -12.79 -9.12 18.88
CA ALA A 491 -13.09 -9.11 20.29
C ALA A 491 -13.01 -7.71 20.88
N MET A 492 -13.85 -7.43 21.85
CA MET A 492 -13.76 -6.21 22.64
C MET A 492 -14.05 -6.48 24.10
N LEU A 493 -13.45 -5.69 24.98
CA LEU A 493 -13.68 -5.70 26.40
C LEU A 493 -13.55 -4.29 26.94
N THR A 494 -14.49 -3.88 27.79
CA THR A 494 -14.38 -2.62 28.53
C THR A 494 -13.96 -2.91 29.96
N ASP A 495 -12.85 -2.30 30.39
CA ASP A 495 -12.35 -2.32 31.75
C ASP A 495 -12.21 -0.88 32.26
N GLY A 496 -13.23 -0.40 32.97
CA GLY A 496 -13.34 1.02 33.35
C GLY A 496 -13.34 1.93 32.12
N ASN A 497 -12.30 2.74 31.98
CA ASN A 497 -12.14 3.65 30.85
C ASN A 497 -11.24 3.08 29.75
N LEU A 498 -10.69 1.89 29.93
CA LEU A 498 -9.89 1.22 28.94
C LEU A 498 -10.80 0.38 28.03
N LEU A 499 -10.65 0.60 26.74
CA LEU A 499 -11.28 -0.20 25.70
C LEU A 499 -10.24 -1.12 25.09
N TRP A 500 -10.41 -2.41 25.34
CA TRP A 500 -9.56 -3.46 24.79
C TRP A 500 -10.17 -3.96 23.49
N ILE A 501 -9.39 -3.98 22.43
CA ILE A 501 -9.81 -4.35 21.06
C ILE A 501 -8.89 -5.45 20.56
N GLY A 502 -9.41 -6.66 20.40
CA GLY A 502 -8.67 -7.83 19.92
C GLY A 502 -8.97 -8.15 18.46
N GLY A 503 -7.96 -8.66 17.75
CA GLY A 503 -8.11 -9.08 16.37
C GLY A 503 -6.84 -9.68 15.76
N ASP A 504 -6.66 -9.46 14.47
CA ASP A 504 -5.61 -10.10 13.66
C ASP A 504 -4.17 -9.70 14.03
N LYS A 505 -3.99 -8.48 14.55
CA LYS A 505 -2.67 -7.93 14.92
C LYS A 505 -2.41 -7.92 16.43
N GLY A 506 -3.15 -8.72 17.21
CA GLY A 506 -3.04 -8.79 18.66
C GLY A 506 -4.14 -8.05 19.40
N VAL A 507 -3.81 -7.29 20.45
CA VAL A 507 -4.76 -6.50 21.25
C VAL A 507 -4.34 -5.05 21.27
N ASN A 508 -5.26 -4.15 20.95
CA ASN A 508 -5.12 -2.71 21.14
C ASN A 508 -5.88 -2.27 22.39
N ILE A 509 -5.34 -1.32 23.10
CA ILE A 509 -5.96 -0.69 24.26
C ILE A 509 -6.12 0.78 23.96
N VAL A 510 -7.32 1.30 24.14
CA VAL A 510 -7.64 2.73 23.98
C VAL A 510 -8.09 3.30 25.31
N ASN A 511 -7.39 4.31 25.81
CA ASN A 511 -7.79 5.00 27.03
C ASN A 511 -8.76 6.16 26.72
N ARG A 512 -10.03 5.98 27.04
CA ARG A 512 -11.10 6.96 26.79
C ARG A 512 -11.12 8.17 27.75
N ASN A 513 -10.36 8.11 28.83
CA ASN A 513 -10.26 9.23 29.80
C ASN A 513 -9.14 10.21 29.49
N PHE A 514 -8.25 9.86 28.58
CA PHE A 514 -7.21 10.78 28.17
C PHE A 514 -7.90 11.98 27.51
N LYS A 515 -7.99 13.07 28.24
CA LYS A 515 -8.21 14.35 27.63
C LYS A 515 -6.94 14.72 26.89
N GLU A 516 -6.76 14.13 25.75
CA GLU A 516 -5.97 14.75 24.73
C GLU A 516 -6.53 16.18 24.67
N THR A 517 -5.71 17.12 25.01
CA THR A 517 -6.09 18.51 24.96
C THR A 517 -6.80 18.68 23.63
N SER A 518 -8.06 18.94 23.63
CA SER A 518 -9.03 18.93 22.53
C SER A 518 -8.71 19.94 21.42
N LYS A 519 -7.45 20.13 21.17
CA LYS A 519 -6.81 20.96 20.17
C LYS A 519 -5.49 20.32 19.76
N SER A 520 -5.52 19.10 19.22
CA SER A 520 -4.46 18.77 18.27
C SER A 520 -4.46 19.90 17.25
N PRO A 521 -3.38 20.64 17.09
CA PRO A 521 -3.34 21.70 16.09
C PRO A 521 -3.71 21.08 14.74
N LYS A 522 -4.44 21.85 13.93
CA LYS A 522 -4.77 21.43 12.57
C LYS A 522 -3.50 20.98 11.86
N PRO A 523 -3.47 19.80 11.20
CA PRO A 523 -2.27 19.29 10.57
C PRO A 523 -1.75 20.31 9.55
N ARG A 524 -0.49 20.66 9.66
CA ARG A 524 0.17 21.58 8.75
C ARG A 524 0.75 20.79 7.58
N LEU A 525 0.14 20.94 6.42
CA LEU A 525 0.62 20.32 5.19
C LEU A 525 1.76 21.15 4.61
N MET A 526 2.85 20.49 4.28
CA MET A 526 4.03 21.10 3.69
C MET A 526 4.42 20.35 2.41
N LEU A 527 4.86 21.11 1.42
CA LEU A 527 5.62 20.51 0.32
C LEU A 527 7.03 20.18 0.81
N ARG A 528 7.50 19.01 0.47
CA ARG A 528 8.83 18.51 0.87
C ARG A 528 9.86 18.56 -0.25
N SER A 529 9.42 18.48 -1.50
CA SER A 529 10.25 18.78 -2.66
C SER A 529 9.44 18.83 -3.94
N ILE A 530 10.00 19.47 -4.95
CA ILE A 530 9.47 19.47 -6.31
C ILE A 530 10.62 19.01 -7.22
N LEU A 531 10.39 17.92 -7.94
CA LEU A 531 11.38 17.29 -8.79
C LEU A 531 10.92 17.33 -10.26
N LEU A 532 11.86 17.44 -11.16
CA LEU A 532 11.66 17.27 -12.60
C LEU A 532 12.39 16.00 -13.04
N ARG A 533 11.78 15.17 -13.87
CA ARG A 533 12.31 13.85 -14.32
C ARG A 533 12.53 12.83 -13.18
N GLY A 534 12.03 13.09 -12.00
CA GLY A 534 12.18 12.22 -10.84
C GLY A 534 13.44 12.42 -10.00
N ASP A 535 14.46 13.11 -10.51
CA ASP A 535 15.75 13.30 -9.84
C ASP A 535 16.26 14.76 -9.85
N SER A 536 15.88 15.57 -10.84
CA SER A 536 16.34 16.97 -10.91
C SER A 536 15.54 17.86 -9.97
N VAL A 537 16.17 18.40 -8.95
CA VAL A 537 15.52 19.24 -7.94
C VAL A 537 15.21 20.63 -8.49
N ILE A 538 13.92 20.97 -8.53
CA ILE A 538 13.42 22.33 -8.76
C ILE A 538 13.41 23.10 -7.45
N TRP A 539 12.88 22.48 -6.39
CA TRP A 539 12.85 23.01 -5.05
C TRP A 539 13.01 21.88 -4.04
N GLY A 540 13.95 22.01 -3.11
CA GLY A 540 14.38 20.95 -2.19
C GLY A 540 13.61 20.87 -0.87
N GLY A 541 12.59 21.73 -0.65
CA GLY A 541 11.72 21.64 0.52
C GLY A 541 12.01 22.65 1.63
N TYR A 542 13.11 23.36 1.57
CA TYR A 542 13.55 24.28 2.62
C TYR A 542 13.57 25.74 2.15
N GLY A 543 13.43 26.66 3.12
CA GLY A 543 13.28 28.08 2.82
C GLY A 543 11.84 28.46 2.41
N PRO A 544 11.64 29.65 1.82
CA PRO A 544 10.32 30.11 1.43
C PRO A 544 9.68 29.17 0.40
N GLN A 545 8.50 28.67 0.70
CA GLN A 545 7.77 27.81 -0.23
C GLN A 545 7.40 28.61 -1.49
N PRO A 546 7.74 28.11 -2.69
CA PRO A 546 7.40 28.79 -3.93
C PRO A 546 5.89 28.75 -4.17
N HIS A 547 5.26 29.90 -4.33
CA HIS A 547 3.86 29.99 -4.77
C HIS A 547 3.72 29.78 -6.28
N LYS A 548 4.80 29.98 -7.01
CA LYS A 548 4.88 29.83 -8.46
C LYS A 548 6.27 29.32 -8.84
N LEU A 549 6.29 28.32 -9.70
CA LEU A 549 7.53 27.83 -10.32
C LEU A 549 7.84 28.62 -11.59
N ASP A 550 9.13 28.65 -11.95
CA ASP A 550 9.56 29.09 -13.24
C ASP A 550 8.94 28.26 -14.36
N GLU A 551 8.90 28.79 -15.58
CA GLU A 551 8.34 28.08 -16.72
C GLU A 551 9.16 26.83 -17.04
N LEU A 552 8.54 25.66 -16.97
CA LEU A 552 9.17 24.37 -17.20
C LEU A 552 9.40 24.14 -18.72
N PRO A 553 10.50 23.46 -19.10
CA PRO A 553 10.80 23.17 -20.50
C PRO A 553 9.72 22.30 -21.15
N SER A 554 9.46 22.52 -22.45
CA SER A 554 8.44 21.79 -23.21
C SER A 554 8.73 20.30 -23.46
N ILE A 555 9.96 19.85 -23.23
CA ILE A 555 10.43 18.48 -23.56
C ILE A 555 10.34 17.56 -22.36
N GLU A 556 10.10 18.10 -21.15
CA GLU A 556 10.22 17.37 -19.89
C GLU A 556 8.94 17.53 -19.08
N HIS A 557 8.02 16.59 -19.28
CA HIS A 557 6.68 16.68 -18.74
C HIS A 557 6.47 15.88 -17.44
N HIS A 558 7.55 15.37 -16.85
CA HIS A 558 7.50 14.55 -15.65
C HIS A 558 7.85 15.40 -14.44
N ILE A 559 6.84 15.93 -13.76
CA ILE A 559 6.98 16.68 -12.52
C ILE A 559 6.46 15.88 -11.33
N VAL A 560 7.18 15.90 -10.24
CA VAL A 560 6.87 15.19 -9.01
C VAL A 560 6.76 16.19 -7.87
N PHE A 561 5.66 16.12 -7.14
CA PHE A 561 5.45 16.86 -5.90
C PHE A 561 5.51 15.87 -4.73
N ASN A 562 6.44 16.06 -3.81
CA ASN A 562 6.48 15.34 -2.54
C ASN A 562 5.92 16.26 -1.44
N TYR A 563 5.07 15.72 -0.59
CA TYR A 563 4.39 16.45 0.46
C TYR A 563 4.16 15.56 1.68
N SER A 564 4.10 16.16 2.85
CA SER A 564 3.74 15.49 4.10
C SER A 564 3.18 16.49 5.10
N ILE A 565 2.56 16.00 6.17
CA ILE A 565 2.26 16.84 7.34
C ILE A 565 3.47 16.88 8.29
N ASP A 566 3.45 17.86 9.22
CA ASP A 566 4.48 18.04 10.22
C ASP A 566 4.61 16.86 11.20
N PHE A 567 3.50 16.41 11.79
CA PHE A 567 3.49 15.37 12.83
C PHE A 567 2.50 14.25 12.48
N PRO A 568 2.93 13.22 11.74
CA PRO A 568 2.07 12.09 11.40
C PRO A 568 1.81 11.18 12.60
N CYS A 569 0.67 10.52 12.63
CA CYS A 569 0.37 9.49 13.61
C CYS A 569 1.04 8.16 13.22
N LEU A 570 1.65 7.45 14.18
CA LEU A 570 2.27 6.14 13.92
C LEU A 570 1.25 5.02 13.64
N LEU A 571 0.02 5.14 14.13
CA LEU A 571 -0.98 4.08 14.02
C LEU A 571 -1.63 4.04 12.64
N LEU A 572 -1.93 5.21 12.09
CA LEU A 572 -2.57 5.36 10.79
C LEU A 572 -1.84 6.42 9.97
N PRO A 573 -1.31 6.06 8.83
CA PRO A 573 -0.68 7.02 7.94
C PRO A 573 -1.64 8.13 7.53
N THR A 574 -1.12 9.32 7.37
CA THR A 574 -1.86 10.48 6.88
C THR A 574 -2.37 10.21 5.47
N GLN A 575 -3.60 10.62 5.21
CA GLN A 575 -4.19 10.54 3.89
C GLN A 575 -4.08 11.88 3.17
N TYR A 576 -3.87 11.81 1.87
CA TYR A 576 -3.73 12.99 1.01
C TYR A 576 -4.70 12.87 -0.16
N ARG A 577 -5.11 14.01 -0.67
CA ARG A 577 -5.84 14.11 -1.93
C ARG A 577 -5.29 15.27 -2.73
N THR A 578 -5.29 15.11 -4.04
CA THR A 578 -4.74 16.09 -4.97
C THR A 578 -5.76 16.47 -6.02
N ARG A 579 -5.56 17.60 -6.64
CA ARG A 579 -6.25 17.99 -7.87
C ARG A 579 -5.40 18.95 -8.67
N ILE A 580 -5.75 19.09 -9.93
CA ILE A 580 -5.11 20.03 -10.86
C ILE A 580 -6.16 20.94 -11.49
N ASN A 581 -5.84 22.24 -11.62
CA ASN A 581 -6.69 23.26 -12.25
C ASN A 581 -8.13 23.33 -11.70
N GLY A 582 -8.32 23.15 -10.40
CA GLY A 582 -9.65 23.19 -9.77
C GLY A 582 -10.58 22.03 -10.20
N GLY A 583 -10.05 20.97 -10.79
CA GLY A 583 -10.77 19.76 -11.12
C GLY A 583 -11.32 19.02 -9.90
N HIS A 584 -11.85 17.83 -10.11
CA HIS A 584 -12.29 16.98 -9.02
C HIS A 584 -11.10 16.54 -8.17
N TRP A 585 -11.31 16.44 -6.84
CA TRP A 585 -10.34 15.88 -5.95
C TRP A 585 -10.15 14.39 -6.23
N SER A 586 -8.90 13.91 -6.16
CA SER A 586 -8.63 12.47 -6.08
C SER A 586 -9.29 11.86 -4.84
N PRO A 587 -9.50 10.53 -4.78
CA PRO A 587 -9.79 9.84 -3.53
C PRO A 587 -8.72 10.16 -2.47
N TRP A 588 -9.06 9.94 -1.18
CA TRP A 588 -8.09 10.00 -0.11
C TRP A 588 -7.17 8.78 -0.17
N GLU A 589 -5.86 9.01 -0.33
CA GLU A 589 -4.83 7.99 -0.48
C GLU A 589 -3.67 8.26 0.49
N PHE A 590 -2.84 7.23 0.75
CA PHE A 590 -1.71 7.34 1.68
C PHE A 590 -0.41 7.81 1.01
N TYR A 591 -0.44 8.12 -0.27
CA TYR A 591 0.75 8.52 -1.01
C TYR A 591 1.17 9.95 -0.65
N THR A 592 2.44 10.09 -0.28
CA THR A 592 3.11 11.38 -0.01
C THR A 592 3.71 12.01 -1.26
N ARG A 593 3.38 11.45 -2.42
CA ARG A 593 3.95 11.81 -3.72
C ARG A 593 2.85 11.82 -4.78
N GLU A 594 2.85 12.86 -5.58
CA GLU A 594 2.02 12.95 -6.79
C GLU A 594 2.89 13.21 -8.00
N GLU A 595 2.63 12.49 -9.07
CA GLU A 595 3.46 12.46 -10.25
C GLU A 595 2.63 12.76 -11.51
N PHE A 596 3.01 13.80 -12.21
CA PHE A 596 2.37 14.15 -13.47
C PHE A 596 3.32 13.87 -14.63
N SER A 597 2.96 12.91 -15.45
CA SER A 597 3.60 12.62 -16.73
C SER A 597 2.69 13.05 -17.86
N ASN A 598 3.27 13.55 -18.95
CA ASN A 598 2.53 13.92 -20.18
C ASN A 598 1.55 15.09 -20.06
N LEU A 599 1.80 16.04 -19.17
CA LEU A 599 1.05 17.29 -19.17
C LEU A 599 1.33 18.07 -20.48
N THR A 600 0.31 18.63 -21.08
CA THR A 600 0.46 19.50 -22.27
C THR A 600 1.06 20.84 -21.88
N TYR A 601 1.53 21.63 -22.87
CA TYR A 601 1.95 23.02 -22.60
C TYR A 601 0.76 23.85 -22.10
N GLY A 602 1.03 24.73 -21.13
CA GLY A 602 -0.02 25.53 -20.52
C GLY A 602 0.28 25.93 -19.08
N LYS A 603 -0.71 26.55 -18.44
CA LYS A 603 -0.64 26.94 -17.03
C LYS A 603 -1.40 25.92 -16.20
N TYR A 604 -0.84 25.58 -15.03
CA TYR A 604 -1.37 24.60 -14.12
C TYR A 604 -1.38 25.14 -12.70
N ILE A 605 -2.37 24.70 -11.93
CA ILE A 605 -2.44 24.91 -10.49
C ILE A 605 -2.53 23.51 -9.87
N PHE A 606 -1.50 23.09 -9.20
CA PHE A 606 -1.51 21.88 -8.37
C PHE A 606 -2.01 22.23 -6.98
N GLU A 607 -2.94 21.47 -6.46
CA GLU A 607 -3.48 21.62 -5.12
C GLU A 607 -3.46 20.29 -4.40
N VAL A 608 -3.03 20.32 -3.13
CA VAL A 608 -2.98 19.15 -2.27
C VAL A 608 -3.58 19.49 -0.91
N GLN A 609 -4.20 18.50 -0.29
CA GLN A 609 -4.80 18.57 1.03
C GLN A 609 -4.57 17.28 1.80
N ALA A 610 -4.27 17.38 3.08
CA ALA A 610 -4.04 16.24 3.96
C ALA A 610 -5.22 16.04 4.92
N ARG A 611 -5.41 14.79 5.35
CA ARG A 611 -6.29 14.41 6.45
C ARG A 611 -5.51 13.54 7.42
N ASP A 612 -5.43 13.96 8.67
CA ASP A 612 -4.72 13.23 9.71
C ASP A 612 -5.47 11.95 10.15
N ALA A 613 -4.86 11.22 11.08
CA ALA A 613 -5.42 10.00 11.64
C ALA A 613 -6.74 10.21 12.42
N PHE A 614 -7.07 11.45 12.80
CA PHE A 614 -8.30 11.80 13.53
C PHE A 614 -9.38 12.39 12.62
N GLY A 615 -9.13 12.45 11.31
CA GLY A 615 -10.05 12.98 10.32
C GLY A 615 -10.01 14.50 10.16
N GLN A 616 -9.07 15.21 10.86
CA GLN A 616 -8.88 16.65 10.68
C GLN A 616 -8.23 16.92 9.32
N VAL A 617 -8.72 17.95 8.65
CA VAL A 617 -8.28 18.29 7.29
C VAL A 617 -7.41 19.54 7.33
N SER A 618 -6.25 19.48 6.64
CA SER A 618 -5.31 20.60 6.51
C SER A 618 -5.87 21.75 5.68
N ASP A 619 -5.19 22.88 5.69
CA ASP A 619 -5.36 23.90 4.66
C ASP A 619 -4.90 23.38 3.31
N ILE A 620 -5.40 23.95 2.22
CA ILE A 620 -5.00 23.57 0.88
C ILE A 620 -3.66 24.25 0.58
N VAL A 621 -2.69 23.45 0.17
CA VAL A 621 -1.43 23.95 -0.38
C VAL A 621 -1.55 23.98 -1.90
N SER A 622 -1.27 25.14 -2.50
CA SER A 622 -1.40 25.33 -3.94
C SER A 622 -0.10 25.83 -4.56
N ILE A 623 0.26 25.31 -5.73
CA ILE A 623 1.42 25.73 -6.52
C ILE A 623 1.00 26.01 -7.95
N ASN A 624 1.36 27.18 -8.43
CA ASN A 624 1.20 27.56 -9.82
C ASN A 624 2.47 27.18 -10.60
N PHE A 625 2.32 26.48 -11.71
CA PHE A 625 3.41 26.21 -12.63
C PHE A 625 2.95 26.31 -14.09
N SER A 626 3.89 26.45 -14.99
CA SER A 626 3.60 26.48 -16.42
C SER A 626 4.60 25.66 -17.20
N ILE A 627 4.12 25.01 -18.23
CA ILE A 627 4.93 24.26 -19.19
C ILE A 627 5.02 25.08 -20.47
N ALA A 628 6.23 25.34 -20.90
CA ALA A 628 6.49 26.12 -22.11
C ALA A 628 5.91 25.43 -23.36
N ALA A 629 5.42 26.20 -24.27
CA ALA A 629 5.03 25.66 -25.56
C ALA A 629 6.26 25.07 -26.30
N PRO A 630 6.10 23.92 -26.98
CA PRO A 630 7.13 23.37 -27.84
C PRO A 630 7.64 24.41 -28.83
N LEU A 631 8.92 24.30 -29.19
CA LEU A 631 9.59 25.26 -30.04
C LEU A 631 8.82 25.54 -31.33
N TYR A 632 8.19 24.50 -31.89
CA TYR A 632 7.40 24.58 -33.11
C TYR A 632 6.06 25.29 -32.94
N LEU A 633 5.53 25.50 -31.75
CA LEU A 633 4.28 26.24 -31.45
C LEU A 633 4.53 27.66 -30.93
N ARG A 634 5.78 28.06 -30.72
CA ARG A 634 6.08 29.40 -30.27
C ARG A 634 5.75 30.42 -31.36
N TRP A 635 5.27 31.61 -30.99
CA TRP A 635 4.78 32.64 -31.89
C TRP A 635 5.78 33.00 -33.01
N TYR A 636 7.08 33.02 -32.71
CA TYR A 636 8.11 33.29 -33.70
C TYR A 636 8.30 32.14 -34.70
N MET A 637 8.05 30.89 -34.30
CA MET A 637 8.07 29.75 -35.22
C MET A 637 6.87 29.78 -36.17
N ILE A 638 5.71 30.28 -35.71
CA ILE A 638 4.57 30.51 -36.60
C ILE A 638 4.95 31.51 -37.69
N LEU A 639 5.64 32.58 -37.34
CA LEU A 639 6.16 33.52 -38.34
C LEU A 639 7.15 32.86 -39.31
N ILE A 640 8.06 32.00 -38.80
CA ILE A 640 8.99 31.21 -39.63
C ILE A 640 8.20 30.28 -40.57
N TYR A 641 7.17 29.58 -40.07
CA TYR A 641 6.31 28.73 -40.93
C TYR A 641 5.57 29.54 -42.00
N LEU A 642 5.05 30.71 -41.64
CA LEU A 642 4.42 31.62 -42.60
C LEU A 642 5.41 32.11 -43.65
N LEU A 643 6.65 32.45 -43.21
CA LEU A 643 7.74 32.83 -44.08
C LEU A 643 8.12 31.66 -45.02
N LEU A 644 8.30 30.46 -44.46
CA LEU A 644 8.60 29.26 -45.27
C LEU A 644 7.48 28.96 -46.24
N ALA A 645 6.23 29.06 -45.81
CA ALA A 645 5.07 28.89 -46.67
C ALA A 645 5.03 29.93 -47.82
N ALA A 646 5.35 31.19 -47.50
CA ALA A 646 5.47 32.25 -48.50
C ALA A 646 6.62 31.98 -49.48
N ILE A 647 7.79 31.49 -48.98
CA ILE A 647 8.92 31.09 -49.82
C ILE A 647 8.52 29.90 -50.74
N VAL A 648 7.81 28.90 -50.18
CA VAL A 648 7.35 27.75 -50.96
C VAL A 648 6.34 28.22 -52.03
N VAL A 649 5.37 29.06 -51.66
CA VAL A 649 4.43 29.65 -52.62
C VAL A 649 5.17 30.44 -53.69
N TYR A 650 6.12 31.27 -53.29
CA TYR A 650 6.96 32.05 -54.24
C TYR A 650 7.73 31.11 -55.17
N ALA A 651 8.38 30.06 -54.60
CA ALA A 651 9.11 29.04 -55.38
C ALA A 651 8.18 28.29 -56.36
N LEU A 652 6.98 27.92 -55.90
CA LEU A 652 5.99 27.27 -56.75
C LEU A 652 5.50 28.18 -57.86
N LEU A 653 5.27 29.48 -57.56
CA LEU A 653 4.94 30.48 -58.58
C LEU A 653 6.08 30.66 -59.58
N GLN A 654 7.31 30.74 -59.13
CA GLN A 654 8.49 30.78 -60.01
C GLN A 654 8.65 29.52 -60.87
N LEU A 655 8.45 28.35 -60.25
CA LEU A 655 8.46 27.07 -60.97
C LEU A 655 7.30 26.99 -61.99
N ARG A 656 6.12 27.52 -61.62
CA ARG A 656 4.97 27.55 -62.53
C ARG A 656 5.21 28.53 -63.71
N LEU A 657 5.81 29.73 -63.44
CA LEU A 657 6.22 30.66 -64.48
C LEU A 657 7.26 30.04 -65.42
N ARG A 658 8.30 29.40 -64.85
CA ARG A 658 9.29 28.66 -65.62
C ARG A 658 8.73 27.46 -66.42
N ARG A 659 7.68 26.78 -65.90
CA ARG A 659 6.98 25.71 -66.62
C ARG A 659 6.11 26.28 -67.77
N LEU A 660 5.41 27.38 -67.49
CA LEU A 660 4.65 28.04 -68.50
C LEU A 660 5.49 28.54 -69.68
N GLU A 661 6.73 29.05 -69.39
CA GLU A 661 7.69 29.36 -70.41
C GLU A 661 8.21 28.14 -71.18
N LYS A 662 8.49 27.03 -70.45
CA LYS A 662 8.89 25.77 -71.12
C LYS A 662 7.76 25.07 -71.86
N ASP A 663 6.58 25.10 -71.30
CA ASP A 663 5.39 24.49 -71.97
C ASP A 663 4.97 25.24 -73.27
N LYS A 664 5.20 26.52 -73.28
CA LYS A 664 5.05 27.30 -74.55
C LYS A 664 6.03 26.84 -75.61
N GLN A 665 7.27 26.47 -75.23
CA GLN A 665 8.23 25.92 -76.18
C GLN A 665 8.06 24.39 -76.42
N ARG A 666 7.42 23.69 -75.52
CA ARG A 666 7.18 22.22 -75.67
C ARG A 666 5.92 21.84 -76.40
N LEU A 667 4.92 22.77 -76.44
CA LEU A 667 3.70 22.59 -77.17
C LEU A 667 3.87 22.62 -78.71
N GLU A 668 4.97 23.17 -79.18
CA GLU A 668 5.31 23.17 -80.62
C GLU A 668 6.04 21.87 -81.05
N ASN A 669 6.55 21.03 -80.06
CA ASN A 669 7.36 19.86 -80.49
C ASN A 669 6.80 18.46 -80.10
N LEU A 670 5.60 18.35 -79.47
CA LEU A 670 5.16 17.08 -78.93
C LEU A 670 3.69 16.72 -79.28
N VAL A 671 3.30 16.96 -80.55
CA VAL A 671 2.09 16.37 -81.12
C VAL A 671 2.36 14.98 -81.74
N GLN A 672 3.59 14.55 -81.71
CA GLN A 672 3.89 13.20 -82.22
C GLN A 672 4.78 12.42 -81.18
N GLU A 673 4.24 11.43 -80.69
CA GLU A 673 4.75 10.20 -80.10
C GLU A 673 4.39 9.96 -78.65
N ARG A 674 3.64 8.83 -78.49
CA ARG A 674 3.52 7.90 -77.39
C ARG A 674 2.53 8.16 -76.25
N THR A 675 1.37 7.78 -76.58
CA THR A 675 0.42 7.15 -75.68
C THR A 675 0.76 5.70 -75.57
N THR A 676 0.83 5.19 -74.40
CA THR A 676 0.92 3.82 -73.91
C THR A 676 2.24 3.45 -73.29
N GLU A 677 2.30 3.39 -71.97
CA GLU A 677 3.03 2.40 -71.14
C GLU A 677 3.42 2.79 -69.70
N VAL A 678 2.85 3.78 -69.06
CA VAL A 678 3.26 4.16 -67.65
C VAL A 678 2.12 4.10 -66.61
N VAL A 679 1.00 3.51 -66.92
CA VAL A 679 -0.12 3.57 -65.93
C VAL A 679 -0.10 2.41 -64.93
N ARG A 680 0.84 1.45 -64.96
CA ARG A 680 0.71 0.24 -64.16
C ARG A 680 1.60 0.14 -62.91
N LEU A 681 2.60 0.99 -62.74
CA LEU A 681 3.57 0.85 -61.61
C LEU A 681 3.38 1.87 -60.48
N GLU A 682 2.59 2.96 -60.73
CA GLU A 682 2.43 4.03 -59.76
C GLU A 682 1.33 3.82 -58.70
N LYS A 683 0.45 2.85 -58.94
CA LYS A 683 -0.65 2.56 -58.05
C LYS A 683 -0.28 1.75 -56.78
N MET A 684 0.82 1.03 -56.72
CA MET A 684 1.16 0.17 -55.61
C MET A 684 1.96 0.85 -54.50
N ALA A 685 2.78 1.82 -54.80
CA ALA A 685 3.59 2.53 -53.79
C ALA A 685 2.81 3.61 -53.01
N THR A 686 1.76 4.16 -53.63
CA THR A 686 0.94 5.22 -52.98
C THR A 686 0.00 4.64 -51.94
N VAL A 687 -0.47 3.42 -52.12
CA VAL A 687 -1.40 2.75 -51.22
C VAL A 687 -0.67 2.39 -49.88
N GLY A 688 0.58 2.00 -49.90
CA GLY A 688 1.34 1.60 -48.69
C GLY A 688 1.61 2.79 -47.75
N LYS A 689 2.00 3.97 -48.33
CA LYS A 689 2.28 5.18 -47.51
C LYS A 689 1.03 5.85 -46.92
N LEU A 690 -0.08 5.78 -47.64
CA LEU A 690 -1.36 6.30 -47.16
C LEU A 690 -1.93 5.45 -46.03
N THR A 691 -1.73 4.12 -46.11
CA THR A 691 -2.26 3.19 -45.12
C THR A 691 -1.51 3.33 -43.78
N GLN A 692 -0.17 3.53 -43.80
CA GLN A 692 0.62 3.74 -42.58
C GLN A 692 0.19 5.02 -41.83
N GLY A 693 0.04 6.14 -42.56
CA GLY A 693 -0.40 7.39 -41.93
C GLY A 693 -1.87 7.40 -41.45
N LEU A 694 -2.70 6.47 -41.97
CA LEU A 694 -4.07 6.27 -41.51
C LEU A 694 -4.11 5.46 -40.21
N ILE A 695 -3.25 4.44 -40.07
CA ILE A 695 -3.16 3.60 -38.87
C ILE A 695 -2.78 4.45 -37.66
N ASP A 696 -1.75 5.28 -37.77
CA ASP A 696 -1.31 6.17 -36.70
C ASP A 696 -2.37 7.20 -36.25
N ARG A 697 -3.13 7.71 -37.23
CA ARG A 697 -4.23 8.67 -36.98
C ARG A 697 -5.47 8.04 -36.36
N ILE A 698 -5.66 6.75 -36.49
CA ILE A 698 -6.79 6.01 -35.90
C ILE A 698 -6.41 5.42 -34.53
N LEU A 699 -5.16 5.02 -34.32
CA LEU A 699 -4.71 4.48 -33.03
C LEU A 699 -4.81 5.49 -31.88
N ASN A 700 -4.46 6.76 -32.14
CA ASN A 700 -4.52 7.80 -31.12
C ASN A 700 -5.94 8.06 -30.58
N PRO A 701 -6.95 8.37 -31.43
CA PRO A 701 -8.31 8.54 -30.93
C PRO A 701 -8.90 7.28 -30.29
N LEU A 702 -8.53 6.08 -30.73
CA LEU A 702 -8.97 4.83 -30.12
C LEU A 702 -8.43 4.66 -28.69
N ASN A 703 -7.17 5.04 -28.45
CA ASN A 703 -6.61 5.03 -27.11
C ASN A 703 -7.34 6.02 -26.19
N TYR A 704 -7.73 7.20 -26.71
CA TYR A 704 -8.55 8.15 -25.95
C TYR A 704 -9.95 7.58 -25.67
N ILE A 705 -10.61 6.99 -26.65
CA ILE A 705 -11.92 6.36 -26.47
C ILE A 705 -11.87 5.29 -25.39
N ASN A 706 -10.85 4.43 -25.39
CA ASN A 706 -10.67 3.38 -24.41
C ASN A 706 -10.45 3.96 -22.99
N ASN A 707 -9.60 4.99 -22.87
CA ASN A 707 -9.31 5.63 -21.60
C ASN A 707 -10.53 6.37 -21.05
N PHE A 708 -11.25 7.12 -21.90
CA PHE A 708 -12.46 7.83 -21.48
C PHE A 708 -13.59 6.86 -21.16
N SER A 709 -13.72 5.76 -21.90
CA SER A 709 -14.72 4.74 -21.60
C SER A 709 -14.50 4.12 -20.21
N LYS A 710 -13.25 3.77 -19.87
CA LYS A 710 -12.88 3.27 -18.53
C LYS A 710 -13.13 4.30 -17.43
N LEU A 711 -12.75 5.56 -17.67
CA LEU A 711 -12.99 6.64 -16.71
C LEU A 711 -14.48 6.86 -16.48
N SER A 712 -15.27 6.87 -17.58
CA SER A 712 -16.72 7.04 -17.51
C SER A 712 -17.40 5.86 -16.80
N GLN A 713 -16.90 4.64 -16.93
CA GLN A 713 -17.38 3.49 -16.16
C GLN A 713 -17.24 3.71 -14.65
N GLY A 714 -16.09 4.27 -14.20
CA GLY A 714 -15.89 4.66 -12.81
C GLY A 714 -16.91 5.68 -12.34
N LEU A 715 -17.07 6.77 -13.11
CA LEU A 715 -18.03 7.83 -12.79
C LEU A 715 -19.50 7.35 -12.74
N VAL A 716 -19.88 6.45 -13.63
CA VAL A 716 -21.23 5.83 -13.61
C VAL A 716 -21.40 4.96 -12.36
N GLY A 717 -20.33 4.28 -11.93
CA GLY A 717 -20.32 3.53 -10.68
C GLY A 717 -20.52 4.42 -9.45
N ASP A 718 -19.82 5.55 -9.42
CA ASP A 718 -19.93 6.54 -8.34
C ASP A 718 -21.31 7.20 -8.28
N VAL A 719 -21.87 7.55 -9.45
CA VAL A 719 -23.23 8.10 -9.53
C VAL A 719 -24.27 7.06 -9.10
N LYS A 720 -24.07 5.79 -9.48
CA LYS A 720 -24.95 4.70 -9.07
C LYS A 720 -24.93 4.54 -7.55
N ALA A 721 -23.77 4.53 -6.93
CA ALA A 721 -23.61 4.47 -5.47
C ALA A 721 -24.31 5.65 -4.78
N ASN A 722 -24.16 6.88 -5.31
CA ASN A 722 -24.83 8.05 -4.75
C ASN A 722 -26.37 7.98 -4.89
N VAL A 723 -26.88 7.39 -5.98
CA VAL A 723 -28.31 7.18 -6.17
C VAL A 723 -28.85 6.07 -5.26
N GLU A 724 -28.05 5.04 -5.01
CA GLU A 724 -28.37 3.97 -4.07
C GLU A 724 -28.41 4.51 -2.62
N ASP A 725 -27.54 5.44 -2.27
CA ASP A 725 -27.52 6.09 -0.93
C ASP A 725 -28.72 7.03 -0.71
N GLU A 726 -29.30 7.61 -1.78
CA GLU A 726 -30.47 8.51 -1.70
C GLU A 726 -31.82 7.79 -1.95
N GLN A 727 -31.83 6.48 -1.95
CA GLN A 727 -33.01 5.65 -2.24
C GLN A 727 -34.25 6.03 -1.42
N GLU A 728 -34.08 6.39 -0.15
CA GLU A 728 -35.19 6.77 0.75
C GLU A 728 -35.85 8.11 0.39
N HIS A 729 -35.13 8.97 -0.37
CA HIS A 729 -35.60 10.32 -0.75
C HIS A 729 -36.14 10.38 -2.18
N MET A 730 -36.03 9.29 -2.93
CA MET A 730 -36.49 9.19 -4.31
C MET A 730 -37.85 8.49 -4.42
N ASN A 731 -38.63 8.90 -5.38
CA ASN A 731 -39.84 8.16 -5.77
C ASN A 731 -39.41 6.76 -6.26
N PRO A 732 -40.03 5.65 -5.80
CA PRO A 732 -39.64 4.30 -6.17
C PRO A 732 -39.53 4.04 -7.67
N ASP A 733 -40.47 4.52 -8.47
CA ASP A 733 -40.46 4.36 -9.93
C ASP A 733 -39.26 5.12 -10.56
N ASN A 734 -38.99 6.34 -10.09
CA ASN A 734 -37.84 7.11 -10.55
C ASN A 734 -36.49 6.54 -10.12
N TYR A 735 -36.44 5.88 -8.98
CA TYR A 735 -35.24 5.19 -8.51
C TYR A 735 -34.93 3.98 -9.41
N GLU A 736 -35.93 3.10 -9.64
CA GLU A 736 -35.77 1.90 -10.46
C GLU A 736 -35.38 2.26 -11.91
N ASP A 737 -36.08 3.23 -12.51
CA ASP A 737 -35.75 3.75 -13.84
C ASP A 737 -34.32 4.33 -13.90
N THR A 738 -33.89 5.05 -12.85
CA THR A 738 -32.56 5.65 -12.79
C THR A 738 -31.45 4.60 -12.69
N ILE A 739 -31.64 3.58 -11.85
CA ILE A 739 -30.69 2.47 -11.72
C ILE A 739 -30.60 1.68 -13.03
N GLU A 740 -31.74 1.38 -13.68
CA GLU A 740 -31.74 0.68 -14.96
C GLU A 740 -31.00 1.44 -16.06
N VAL A 741 -31.19 2.75 -16.11
CA VAL A 741 -30.47 3.63 -17.06
C VAL A 741 -28.96 3.64 -16.78
N LEU A 742 -28.54 3.68 -15.51
CA LEU A 742 -27.13 3.64 -15.14
C LEU A 742 -26.48 2.29 -15.48
N ASP A 743 -27.20 1.18 -15.28
CA ASP A 743 -26.69 -0.15 -15.65
C ASP A 743 -26.58 -0.33 -17.16
N MET A 744 -27.57 0.17 -17.91
CA MET A 744 -27.46 0.21 -19.37
C MET A 744 -26.29 1.08 -19.86
N LEU A 745 -26.09 2.23 -19.23
CA LEU A 745 -24.97 3.12 -19.57
C LEU A 745 -23.63 2.46 -19.28
N LYS A 746 -23.50 1.80 -18.13
CA LYS A 746 -22.31 1.04 -17.76
C LYS A 746 -22.03 -0.07 -18.77
N GLY A 747 -23.05 -0.87 -19.10
CA GLY A 747 -22.95 -1.95 -20.10
C GLY A 747 -22.55 -1.45 -21.49
N ASN A 748 -23.04 -0.28 -21.89
CA ASN A 748 -22.63 0.35 -23.16
C ASN A 748 -21.18 0.80 -23.15
N LEU A 749 -20.71 1.36 -22.04
CA LEU A 749 -19.31 1.78 -21.88
C LEU A 749 -18.36 0.59 -21.85
N GLU A 750 -18.77 -0.55 -21.26
CA GLU A 750 -18.02 -1.81 -21.30
C GLU A 750 -17.85 -2.29 -22.75
N LYS A 751 -18.92 -2.31 -23.52
CA LYS A 751 -18.87 -2.66 -24.95
C LYS A 751 -17.98 -1.69 -25.75
N VAL A 752 -18.06 -0.39 -25.50
CA VAL A 752 -17.19 0.60 -26.17
C VAL A 752 -15.72 0.33 -25.85
N SER A 753 -15.39 0.05 -24.58
CA SER A 753 -14.02 -0.27 -24.17
C SER A 753 -13.51 -1.57 -24.81
N GLU A 754 -14.36 -2.60 -24.86
CA GLU A 754 -14.03 -3.88 -25.51
C GLU A 754 -13.78 -3.75 -27.01
N HIS A 755 -14.70 -3.07 -27.71
CA HIS A 755 -14.56 -2.82 -29.15
C HIS A 755 -13.36 -1.94 -29.48
N GLY A 756 -13.11 -0.92 -28.66
CA GLY A 756 -11.94 -0.06 -28.82
C GLY A 756 -10.62 -0.81 -28.62
N ALA A 757 -10.54 -1.68 -27.62
CA ALA A 757 -9.37 -2.54 -27.37
C ALA A 757 -9.14 -3.53 -28.51
N ASN A 758 -10.23 -4.11 -29.06
CA ASN A 758 -10.16 -5.05 -30.18
C ASN A 758 -9.70 -4.35 -31.47
N THR A 759 -10.24 -3.15 -31.75
CA THR A 759 -9.85 -2.36 -32.94
C THR A 759 -8.39 -1.90 -32.83
N THR A 760 -7.94 -1.48 -31.65
CA THR A 760 -6.53 -1.11 -31.40
C THR A 760 -5.59 -2.27 -31.69
N ARG A 761 -5.98 -3.48 -31.30
CA ARG A 761 -5.19 -4.69 -31.51
C ARG A 761 -5.11 -5.08 -32.98
N THR A 762 -6.23 -4.96 -33.70
CA THR A 762 -6.30 -5.20 -35.14
C THR A 762 -5.45 -4.21 -35.93
N LEU A 763 -5.47 -2.92 -35.55
CA LEU A 763 -4.66 -1.89 -36.18
C LEU A 763 -3.15 -2.08 -35.92
N LYS A 764 -2.76 -2.46 -34.70
CA LYS A 764 -1.38 -2.82 -34.39
C LYS A 764 -0.90 -4.04 -35.19
N ALA A 765 -1.77 -5.02 -35.39
CA ALA A 765 -1.46 -6.17 -36.24
C ALA A 765 -1.30 -5.78 -37.73
N MET A 766 -2.09 -4.80 -38.21
CA MET A 766 -1.92 -4.23 -39.55
C MET A 766 -0.62 -3.42 -39.68
N GLU A 767 -0.25 -2.67 -38.65
CA GLU A 767 1.02 -1.95 -38.59
C GLU A 767 2.24 -2.91 -38.70
N GLU A 768 2.19 -4.03 -37.97
CA GLU A 768 3.22 -5.07 -38.06
C GLU A 768 3.32 -5.72 -39.46
N MET A 769 2.20 -5.82 -40.17
CA MET A 769 2.20 -6.31 -41.56
C MET A 769 2.85 -5.34 -42.55
N LEU A 770 2.73 -4.03 -42.31
CA LEU A 770 3.20 -2.96 -43.18
C LEU A 770 4.64 -2.51 -42.88
N LYS A 771 5.19 -2.89 -41.76
CA LYS A 771 6.57 -2.56 -41.38
C LYS A 771 7.55 -3.09 -42.40
N ASP A 772 8.38 -2.17 -42.91
CA ASP A 772 9.41 -2.45 -43.93
C ASP A 772 10.32 -3.61 -43.48
N ARG A 773 10.26 -4.72 -44.21
CA ARG A 773 10.90 -5.99 -43.88
C ARG A 773 12.34 -6.07 -44.40
N SER A 774 13.00 -4.96 -44.63
CA SER A 774 14.32 -4.80 -45.21
C SER A 774 15.51 -5.14 -44.28
N GLY A 775 15.28 -5.92 -43.22
CA GLY A 775 16.38 -6.55 -42.49
C GLY A 775 17.09 -7.56 -43.39
N GLY A 776 18.35 -7.28 -43.74
CA GLY A 776 19.11 -8.11 -44.74
C GLY A 776 19.18 -9.58 -44.31
N ILE A 777 18.93 -10.42 -45.27
CA ILE A 777 19.21 -11.86 -45.16
C ILE A 777 20.74 -12.02 -45.25
N ILE A 778 21.36 -12.46 -44.19
CA ILE A 778 22.82 -12.67 -44.10
C ILE A 778 23.16 -14.12 -43.78
N PRO A 779 24.34 -14.58 -44.15
CA PRO A 779 24.83 -15.91 -43.75
C PRO A 779 24.92 -16.00 -42.23
N MET A 780 24.37 -17.06 -41.65
CA MET A 780 24.31 -17.20 -40.19
C MET A 780 24.23 -18.69 -39.77
N LEU A 781 24.58 -18.96 -38.51
CA LEU A 781 24.41 -20.25 -37.87
C LEU A 781 23.01 -20.34 -37.21
N LEU A 782 22.31 -21.44 -37.48
CA LEU A 782 20.96 -21.68 -36.94
C LEU A 782 21.00 -22.25 -35.51
N ASN A 783 22.01 -23.06 -35.16
CA ASN A 783 22.11 -23.72 -33.86
C ASN A 783 22.03 -22.74 -32.65
N PRO A 784 22.74 -21.59 -32.64
CA PRO A 784 22.65 -20.66 -31.52
C PRO A 784 21.25 -20.10 -31.32
N ILE A 785 20.48 -19.85 -32.38
CA ILE A 785 19.11 -19.35 -32.32
C ILE A 785 18.21 -20.40 -31.69
N LEU A 786 18.27 -21.64 -32.14
CA LEU A 786 17.47 -22.73 -31.60
C LEU A 786 17.78 -23.01 -30.13
N GLN A 787 19.06 -22.92 -29.71
CA GLN A 787 19.46 -23.03 -28.30
C GLN A 787 18.97 -21.83 -27.45
N GLN A 788 18.94 -20.66 -28.04
CA GLN A 788 18.37 -19.47 -27.38
C GLN A 788 16.85 -19.61 -27.25
N ASP A 789 16.16 -20.06 -28.30
CA ASP A 789 14.71 -20.24 -28.29
C ASP A 789 14.31 -21.35 -27.30
N GLU A 790 15.09 -22.43 -27.14
CA GLU A 790 14.90 -23.43 -26.10
C GLU A 790 14.90 -22.82 -24.69
N LYS A 791 15.88 -21.96 -24.39
CA LYS A 791 15.95 -21.24 -23.13
C LYS A 791 14.77 -20.26 -22.96
N MET A 792 14.42 -19.58 -24.06
CA MET A 792 13.32 -18.61 -24.05
C MET A 792 11.96 -19.28 -23.80
N VAL A 793 11.69 -20.43 -24.43
CA VAL A 793 10.45 -21.19 -24.19
C VAL A 793 10.35 -21.61 -22.73
N ASN A 794 11.42 -22.19 -22.18
CA ASN A 794 11.44 -22.62 -20.78
C ASN A 794 11.28 -21.45 -19.78
N THR A 795 11.77 -20.27 -20.11
CA THR A 795 11.62 -19.08 -19.26
C THR A 795 10.26 -18.39 -19.45
N TYR A 796 9.80 -18.27 -20.68
CA TYR A 796 8.55 -17.53 -20.98
C TYR A 796 7.30 -18.29 -20.53
N PHE A 797 7.35 -19.62 -20.59
CA PHE A 797 6.25 -20.51 -20.23
C PHE A 797 6.57 -21.33 -18.98
N GLU A 798 7.46 -20.84 -18.11
CA GLU A 798 7.88 -21.52 -16.88
C GLU A 798 6.70 -21.95 -16.01
N LYS A 799 5.69 -21.07 -15.91
CA LYS A 799 4.48 -21.34 -15.11
C LYS A 799 3.63 -22.45 -15.71
N GLU A 800 3.38 -22.39 -17.01
CA GLU A 800 2.59 -23.38 -17.74
C GLU A 800 3.32 -24.73 -17.77
N ILE A 801 4.62 -24.71 -18.02
CA ILE A 801 5.46 -25.92 -18.05
C ILE A 801 5.45 -26.60 -16.67
N ALA A 802 5.58 -25.82 -15.57
CA ALA A 802 5.59 -26.37 -14.22
C ALA A 802 4.20 -26.83 -13.76
N GLN A 803 3.14 -26.04 -14.04
CA GLN A 803 1.77 -26.36 -13.61
C GLN A 803 1.15 -27.54 -14.33
N ASP A 804 1.37 -27.64 -15.65
CA ASP A 804 0.77 -28.66 -16.51
C ASP A 804 1.74 -29.82 -16.80
N ALA A 805 2.93 -29.83 -16.17
CA ALA A 805 3.99 -30.84 -16.33
C ALA A 805 4.35 -31.08 -17.80
N ILE A 806 4.49 -30.01 -18.58
CA ILE A 806 4.75 -30.09 -20.02
C ILE A 806 6.19 -30.54 -20.25
N ARG A 807 6.34 -31.59 -21.03
CA ARG A 807 7.65 -32.05 -21.49
C ARG A 807 8.06 -31.28 -22.75
N VAL A 808 9.09 -30.48 -22.65
CA VAL A 808 9.67 -29.75 -23.79
C VAL A 808 10.94 -30.46 -24.24
N VAL A 809 11.01 -30.85 -25.52
CA VAL A 809 12.12 -31.63 -26.08
C VAL A 809 12.68 -30.95 -27.33
N PHE A 810 13.95 -30.58 -27.29
CA PHE A 810 14.68 -30.08 -28.44
C PHE A 810 15.73 -31.10 -28.89
N ASP A 811 15.56 -31.62 -30.09
CA ASP A 811 16.45 -32.57 -30.74
C ASP A 811 17.21 -31.83 -31.86
N ILE A 812 18.31 -31.19 -31.47
CA ILE A 812 19.14 -30.36 -32.34
C ILE A 812 20.45 -31.09 -32.62
N PRO A 813 20.82 -31.32 -33.89
CA PRO A 813 22.09 -31.97 -34.24
C PRO A 813 23.29 -31.10 -33.82
N ASN A 814 24.40 -31.77 -33.43
CA ASN A 814 25.64 -31.09 -33.05
C ASN A 814 26.40 -30.50 -34.26
N GLU A 815 26.01 -30.84 -35.48
CA GLU A 815 26.60 -30.29 -36.70
C GLU A 815 26.18 -28.81 -36.87
N GLU A 816 27.12 -27.94 -37.29
CA GLU A 816 26.84 -26.53 -37.58
C GLU A 816 25.91 -26.39 -38.79
N ILE A 817 24.81 -25.69 -38.60
CA ILE A 817 23.78 -25.48 -39.62
C ILE A 817 23.90 -24.08 -40.17
N HIS A 818 24.47 -23.96 -41.38
CA HIS A 818 24.60 -22.68 -42.07
C HIS A 818 23.39 -22.42 -42.98
N ILE A 819 22.77 -21.25 -42.80
CA ILE A 819 21.67 -20.76 -43.61
C ILE A 819 21.88 -19.30 -43.95
N ASN A 820 21.17 -18.81 -44.97
CA ASN A 820 20.99 -17.38 -45.15
C ASN A 820 19.68 -16.96 -44.49
N GLY A 821 19.76 -16.00 -43.53
CA GLY A 821 18.57 -15.63 -42.83
C GLY A 821 18.73 -14.34 -41.98
N ASN A 822 17.64 -13.97 -41.36
CA ASN A 822 17.58 -12.95 -40.33
C ASN A 822 17.23 -13.63 -39.00
N ALA A 823 18.18 -13.60 -38.08
CA ALA A 823 18.07 -14.31 -36.79
C ALA A 823 16.82 -13.88 -35.99
N GLU A 824 16.51 -12.57 -35.95
CA GLU A 824 15.38 -12.05 -35.21
C GLU A 824 14.04 -12.53 -35.81
N GLN A 825 13.92 -12.51 -37.14
CA GLN A 825 12.71 -12.93 -37.82
C GLN A 825 12.47 -14.44 -37.67
N LEU A 826 13.52 -15.27 -37.79
CA LEU A 826 13.42 -16.71 -37.60
C LEU A 826 13.10 -17.08 -36.16
N SER A 827 13.79 -16.51 -35.17
CA SER A 827 13.47 -16.74 -33.76
C SER A 827 12.02 -16.34 -33.44
N LYS A 828 11.56 -15.20 -33.94
CA LYS A 828 10.16 -14.78 -33.80
C LYS A 828 9.17 -15.77 -34.41
N THR A 829 9.53 -16.38 -35.54
CA THR A 829 8.73 -17.42 -36.19
C THR A 829 8.69 -18.69 -35.34
N PHE A 830 9.83 -19.14 -34.85
CA PHE A 830 9.94 -20.35 -34.02
C PHE A 830 9.21 -20.19 -32.70
N MET A 831 9.40 -19.06 -32.03
CA MET A 831 8.70 -18.74 -30.78
C MET A 831 7.18 -18.63 -30.93
N ASN A 832 6.70 -18.16 -32.09
CA ASN A 832 5.27 -18.08 -32.36
C ASN A 832 4.66 -19.50 -32.54
N ILE A 833 5.35 -20.40 -33.21
CA ILE A 833 4.91 -21.79 -33.37
C ILE A 833 4.97 -22.52 -32.02
N LEU A 834 6.07 -22.38 -31.27
CA LEU A 834 6.25 -23.01 -29.95
C LEU A 834 5.23 -22.49 -28.93
N GLY A 835 4.93 -21.21 -28.97
CA GLY A 835 3.88 -20.62 -28.11
C GLY A 835 2.48 -21.14 -28.45
N ASN A 836 2.19 -21.40 -29.73
CA ASN A 836 0.94 -22.03 -30.14
C ASN A 836 0.89 -23.51 -29.72
N ALA A 837 2.01 -24.21 -29.76
CA ALA A 837 2.12 -25.57 -29.28
C ALA A 837 1.90 -25.70 -27.78
N VAL A 838 2.55 -24.84 -26.96
CA VAL A 838 2.31 -24.78 -25.50
C VAL A 838 0.84 -24.48 -25.19
N TYR A 839 0.26 -23.53 -25.89
CA TYR A 839 -1.17 -23.23 -25.72
C TYR A 839 -2.07 -24.44 -26.05
N ALA A 840 -1.76 -25.18 -27.09
CA ALA A 840 -2.53 -26.33 -27.52
C ALA A 840 -2.50 -27.47 -26.49
N VAL A 841 -1.35 -27.76 -25.91
CA VAL A 841 -1.19 -28.85 -24.90
C VAL A 841 -1.80 -28.47 -23.58
N VAL A 842 -1.68 -27.19 -23.13
CA VAL A 842 -2.35 -26.66 -21.94
C VAL A 842 -3.87 -26.76 -22.07
N LYS A 843 -4.40 -26.41 -23.24
CA LYS A 843 -5.83 -26.48 -23.52
C LYS A 843 -6.35 -27.90 -23.56
N GLN A 844 -5.54 -28.84 -24.07
CA GLN A 844 -5.86 -30.27 -24.06
C GLN A 844 -5.88 -30.82 -22.63
N ARG A 845 -4.89 -30.45 -21.80
CA ARG A 845 -4.82 -30.84 -20.40
C ARG A 845 -6.03 -30.38 -19.60
N LYS A 846 -6.45 -29.14 -19.80
CA LYS A 846 -7.65 -28.57 -19.15
C LYS A 846 -8.97 -29.21 -19.55
N ARG A 847 -9.04 -29.83 -20.74
CA ARG A 847 -10.25 -30.53 -21.19
C ARG A 847 -10.42 -31.92 -20.58
N HIS A 848 -9.32 -32.56 -20.21
CA HIS A 848 -9.30 -33.94 -19.72
C HIS A 848 -8.41 -34.05 -18.48
N PRO A 849 -8.80 -33.43 -17.35
CA PRO A 849 -7.96 -33.38 -16.14
C PRO A 849 -7.67 -34.77 -15.54
N ASP A 850 -8.57 -35.74 -15.73
CA ASP A 850 -8.54 -37.06 -15.09
C ASP A 850 -7.92 -38.18 -15.98
N THR A 851 -7.46 -37.85 -17.16
CA THR A 851 -6.82 -38.84 -18.06
C THR A 851 -5.30 -38.84 -17.93
N PRO A 852 -4.62 -39.97 -18.08
CA PRO A 852 -3.16 -40.04 -18.11
C PRO A 852 -2.61 -39.45 -19.42
N TYR A 853 -2.68 -38.11 -19.52
CA TYR A 853 -2.13 -37.36 -20.66
C TYR A 853 -0.84 -36.66 -20.23
N GLN A 854 0.25 -36.96 -20.95
CA GLN A 854 1.53 -36.27 -20.77
C GLN A 854 1.68 -35.20 -21.85
N PRO A 855 1.53 -33.91 -21.52
CA PRO A 855 1.73 -32.83 -22.48
C PRO A 855 3.17 -32.83 -23.00
N GLU A 856 3.33 -32.80 -24.29
CA GLU A 856 4.66 -32.77 -24.91
C GLU A 856 4.69 -31.75 -26.07
N VAL A 857 5.74 -30.96 -26.09
CA VAL A 857 6.10 -30.05 -27.19
C VAL A 857 7.51 -30.39 -27.61
N SER A 858 7.72 -30.67 -28.87
CA SER A 858 9.03 -31.06 -29.37
C SER A 858 9.42 -30.30 -30.63
N LEU A 859 10.68 -29.98 -30.71
CA LEU A 859 11.35 -29.53 -31.95
C LEU A 859 12.41 -30.55 -32.35
N ARG A 860 12.27 -31.09 -33.55
CA ARG A 860 13.29 -31.95 -34.14
C ARG A 860 13.88 -31.28 -35.37
N VAL A 861 15.18 -31.24 -35.43
CA VAL A 861 15.92 -30.69 -36.57
C VAL A 861 16.65 -31.80 -37.31
N THR A 862 16.38 -31.92 -38.60
CA THR A 862 17.01 -32.92 -39.52
C THR A 862 17.72 -32.20 -40.65
N LEU A 863 18.92 -32.69 -40.95
CA LEU A 863 19.73 -32.13 -42.03
C LEU A 863 19.54 -32.96 -43.28
N GLU A 864 19.10 -32.31 -44.34
CA GLU A 864 19.02 -32.89 -45.70
C GLU A 864 20.11 -32.26 -46.58
N ALA A 865 20.34 -32.84 -47.76
CA ALA A 865 21.45 -32.43 -48.62
C ALA A 865 21.46 -30.94 -49.03
N GLN A 866 20.27 -30.35 -49.23
CA GLN A 866 20.10 -28.96 -49.68
C GLN A 866 19.26 -28.10 -48.75
N GLN A 867 18.68 -28.69 -47.71
CA GLN A 867 17.81 -27.96 -46.77
C GLN A 867 17.95 -28.48 -45.34
N VAL A 868 17.58 -27.65 -44.39
CA VAL A 868 17.35 -28.05 -43.01
C VAL A 868 15.84 -28.13 -42.76
N ARG A 869 15.40 -29.25 -42.20
CA ARG A 869 14.00 -29.46 -41.81
C ARG A 869 13.85 -29.33 -40.32
N LEU A 870 12.98 -28.41 -39.91
CA LEU A 870 12.58 -28.20 -38.51
C LEU A 870 11.14 -28.69 -38.36
N VAL A 871 10.92 -29.60 -37.45
CA VAL A 871 9.62 -30.19 -37.16
C VAL A 871 9.22 -29.81 -35.74
N PHE A 872 8.23 -28.97 -35.63
CA PHE A 872 7.62 -28.55 -34.36
C PHE A 872 6.36 -29.38 -34.15
N ARG A 873 6.33 -30.18 -33.12
CA ARG A 873 5.21 -31.08 -32.84
C ARG A 873 4.71 -30.92 -31.41
N ASP A 874 3.41 -30.84 -31.27
CA ASP A 874 2.70 -30.91 -29.99
C ASP A 874 1.65 -32.03 -30.01
N ASN A 875 1.34 -32.60 -28.87
CA ASN A 875 0.27 -33.54 -28.65
C ASN A 875 -0.98 -32.89 -28.07
N GLY A 876 -1.25 -31.64 -28.41
CA GLY A 876 -2.35 -30.83 -27.89
C GLY A 876 -3.70 -31.07 -28.59
N ILE A 877 -4.53 -30.01 -28.54
CA ILE A 877 -5.92 -30.07 -29.07
C ILE A 877 -6.01 -30.35 -30.59
N GLY A 878 -4.93 -30.22 -31.33
CA GLY A 878 -4.92 -30.36 -32.79
C GLY A 878 -5.74 -29.26 -33.49
N ILE A 879 -5.71 -29.29 -34.82
CA ILE A 879 -6.42 -28.38 -35.72
C ILE A 879 -7.42 -29.17 -36.54
N GLU A 880 -8.62 -28.63 -36.71
CA GLU A 880 -9.67 -29.26 -37.50
C GLU A 880 -9.36 -29.20 -39.00
N GLN A 881 -9.55 -30.28 -39.69
CA GLN A 881 -9.20 -30.39 -41.11
C GLN A 881 -9.90 -29.36 -42.01
N THR A 882 -11.10 -28.89 -41.59
CA THR A 882 -11.90 -27.93 -42.35
C THR A 882 -11.29 -26.50 -42.36
N ILE A 883 -10.36 -26.23 -41.44
CA ILE A 883 -9.72 -24.91 -41.31
C ILE A 883 -8.24 -24.90 -41.55
N ILE A 884 -7.63 -26.10 -41.80
CA ILE A 884 -6.18 -26.24 -41.89
C ILE A 884 -5.58 -25.41 -43.02
N ASP A 885 -6.30 -25.27 -44.15
CA ASP A 885 -5.87 -24.47 -45.29
C ASP A 885 -5.95 -22.97 -45.07
N LYS A 886 -6.70 -22.56 -44.03
CA LYS A 886 -6.94 -21.14 -43.71
C LYS A 886 -6.08 -20.61 -42.58
N ILE A 887 -5.33 -21.44 -41.86
CA ILE A 887 -4.57 -21.00 -40.68
C ILE A 887 -3.44 -20.03 -41.02
N PHE A 888 -3.01 -19.98 -42.28
CA PHE A 888 -2.05 -19.00 -42.79
C PHE A 888 -2.69 -17.78 -43.43
N ASP A 889 -4.01 -17.70 -43.48
CA ASP A 889 -4.69 -16.49 -43.97
C ASP A 889 -4.53 -15.34 -42.95
N PRO A 890 -4.31 -14.11 -43.40
CA PRO A 890 -4.23 -12.96 -42.51
C PRO A 890 -5.52 -12.79 -41.73
N PHE A 891 -5.41 -12.49 -40.43
CA PHE A 891 -6.52 -12.32 -39.47
C PHE A 891 -7.34 -13.58 -39.15
N PHE A 892 -6.94 -14.75 -39.64
CA PHE A 892 -7.58 -15.98 -39.26
C PHE A 892 -7.14 -16.45 -37.87
N THR A 893 -8.08 -16.71 -36.96
CA THR A 893 -7.82 -17.25 -35.64
C THR A 893 -9.01 -18.03 -35.10
N THR A 894 -8.73 -19.10 -34.35
CA THR A 894 -9.71 -19.88 -33.59
C THR A 894 -9.69 -19.52 -32.09
N LYS A 895 -8.82 -18.60 -31.68
CA LYS A 895 -8.77 -18.03 -30.33
C LYS A 895 -9.79 -16.89 -30.24
N THR A 896 -10.24 -16.57 -29.02
CA THR A 896 -11.17 -15.46 -28.85
C THR A 896 -10.51 -14.14 -29.30
N THR A 897 -11.32 -13.18 -29.76
CA THR A 897 -10.84 -11.86 -30.22
C THR A 897 -10.05 -11.12 -29.14
N SER A 898 -10.22 -11.51 -27.86
CA SER A 898 -9.43 -11.01 -26.73
C SER A 898 -8.04 -11.66 -26.60
N GLU A 899 -7.80 -12.81 -27.22
CA GLU A 899 -6.57 -13.58 -27.04
C GLU A 899 -5.58 -13.46 -28.22
N ALA A 900 -6.04 -13.30 -29.46
CA ALA A 900 -5.13 -13.23 -30.60
C ALA A 900 -5.71 -12.45 -31.82
N ALA A 901 -4.85 -11.67 -32.48
CA ALA A 901 -5.20 -10.91 -33.69
C ALA A 901 -5.20 -11.74 -35.00
N GLY A 902 -4.87 -13.01 -34.95
CA GLY A 902 -4.86 -13.90 -36.12
C GLY A 902 -3.78 -13.61 -37.17
N VAL A 903 -2.66 -12.98 -36.81
CA VAL A 903 -1.60 -12.54 -37.72
C VAL A 903 -0.34 -13.41 -37.60
N GLY A 904 -0.18 -14.10 -36.46
CA GLY A 904 1.06 -14.81 -36.13
C GLY A 904 1.48 -15.84 -37.15
N LEU A 905 0.60 -16.76 -37.56
CA LEU A 905 0.93 -17.81 -38.52
C LEU A 905 1.06 -17.26 -39.93
N TYR A 906 0.30 -16.26 -40.33
CA TYR A 906 0.48 -15.55 -41.59
C TYR A 906 1.89 -14.95 -41.67
N LEU A 907 2.36 -14.26 -40.62
CA LEU A 907 3.72 -13.73 -40.58
C LEU A 907 4.79 -14.82 -40.62
N CYS A 908 4.56 -15.94 -39.94
CA CYS A 908 5.48 -17.11 -40.03
C CYS A 908 5.61 -17.59 -41.45
N HIS A 909 4.50 -17.71 -42.18
CA HIS A 909 4.48 -18.15 -43.59
C HIS A 909 5.25 -17.16 -44.48
N GLU A 910 5.00 -15.88 -44.36
CA GLU A 910 5.68 -14.85 -45.12
C GLU A 910 7.18 -14.77 -44.81
N ILE A 911 7.57 -14.87 -43.54
CA ILE A 911 8.98 -14.86 -43.13
C ILE A 911 9.70 -16.07 -43.71
N VAL A 912 9.12 -17.25 -43.58
CA VAL A 912 9.75 -18.49 -44.13
C VAL A 912 9.89 -18.42 -45.66
N GLN A 913 8.86 -17.92 -46.37
CA GLN A 913 8.94 -17.72 -47.81
C GLN A 913 10.01 -16.70 -48.22
N ASN A 914 10.12 -15.59 -47.50
CA ASN A 914 11.15 -14.58 -47.75
C ASN A 914 12.57 -15.12 -47.52
N HIS A 915 12.73 -16.18 -46.72
CA HIS A 915 13.98 -16.90 -46.50
C HIS A 915 14.19 -18.03 -47.54
N GLY A 916 13.35 -18.13 -48.60
CA GLY A 916 13.40 -19.16 -49.61
C GLY A 916 13.00 -20.56 -49.11
N GLY A 917 12.34 -20.61 -47.94
CA GLY A 917 11.86 -21.82 -47.30
C GLY A 917 10.40 -22.14 -47.59
N THR A 918 9.93 -23.21 -47.02
CA THR A 918 8.52 -23.63 -47.04
C THR A 918 8.07 -23.99 -45.62
N ILE A 919 6.83 -23.65 -45.30
CA ILE A 919 6.18 -24.09 -44.07
C ILE A 919 4.93 -24.89 -44.44
N SER A 920 4.73 -25.99 -43.75
CA SER A 920 3.55 -26.83 -43.89
C SER A 920 3.06 -27.30 -42.52
N VAL A 921 1.82 -27.75 -42.45
CA VAL A 921 1.22 -28.25 -41.24
C VAL A 921 0.51 -29.56 -41.47
N GLN A 922 0.61 -30.45 -40.52
CA GLN A 922 -0.18 -31.68 -40.42
C GLN A 922 -0.78 -31.73 -39.01
N SER A 923 -2.06 -32.00 -38.89
CA SER A 923 -2.71 -32.05 -37.60
C SER A 923 -3.89 -33.00 -37.60
N VAL A 924 -4.06 -33.67 -36.49
CA VAL A 924 -5.26 -34.47 -36.18
C VAL A 924 -5.91 -33.92 -34.92
N LYS A 925 -7.16 -33.57 -35.03
CA LYS A 925 -7.94 -32.98 -33.95
C LYS A 925 -7.91 -33.90 -32.71
N HIS A 926 -7.53 -33.33 -31.56
CA HIS A 926 -7.35 -33.98 -30.26
C HIS A 926 -6.18 -34.95 -30.14
N GLU A 927 -5.29 -35.04 -31.13
CA GLU A 927 -4.14 -35.92 -31.09
C GLU A 927 -2.81 -35.15 -31.18
N TYR A 928 -2.62 -34.33 -32.20
CA TYR A 928 -1.37 -33.59 -32.37
C TYR A 928 -1.48 -32.48 -33.41
N THR A 929 -0.55 -31.52 -33.36
CA THR A 929 -0.20 -30.63 -34.46
C THR A 929 1.29 -30.72 -34.75
N GLU A 930 1.64 -30.73 -36.03
CA GLU A 930 3.02 -30.77 -36.50
C GLU A 930 3.22 -29.73 -37.60
N PHE A 931 4.05 -28.72 -37.30
CA PHE A 931 4.52 -27.74 -38.27
C PHE A 931 5.88 -28.15 -38.78
N THR A 932 6.06 -28.23 -40.10
CA THR A 932 7.32 -28.51 -40.76
C THR A 932 7.79 -27.28 -41.51
N ILE A 933 8.98 -26.77 -41.16
CA ILE A 933 9.67 -25.69 -41.85
C ILE A 933 10.89 -26.27 -42.55
N ASN A 934 11.03 -26.05 -43.87
CA ASN A 934 12.22 -26.35 -44.62
C ASN A 934 12.91 -25.05 -45.00
N LEU A 935 14.17 -24.86 -44.63
CA LEU A 935 15.00 -23.72 -45.01
C LEU A 935 16.17 -24.15 -45.88
N PRO A 936 16.53 -23.39 -46.94
CA PRO A 936 17.70 -23.69 -47.75
C PRO A 936 18.98 -23.66 -46.91
N ARG A 937 19.79 -24.71 -47.05
CA ARG A 937 21.11 -24.81 -46.43
C ARG A 937 22.16 -24.19 -47.33
N THR A 938 23.04 -23.35 -46.77
CA THR A 938 24.23 -22.88 -47.50
C THR A 938 25.39 -23.80 -47.20
N LYS A 939 26.11 -24.21 -48.26
CA LYS A 939 27.39 -24.92 -48.10
C LYS A 939 28.42 -23.88 -47.63
N ASN A 940 29.30 -24.30 -46.69
CA ASN A 940 30.49 -23.55 -46.31
C ASN A 940 31.37 -23.26 -47.52
#